data_000f6d77310f658757f149ab6b3b575e
#
_entry.id   000f6d77310f658757f149ab6b3b575e
#
_cell.length_a   1.000
_cell.length_b   1.000
_cell.length_c   1.000
_cell.angle_alpha   90.00
_cell.angle_beta   90.00
_cell.angle_gamma   90.00
#
_symmetry.space_group_name_H-M   'P 1'
#
loop_
_entity.id
_entity.type
_entity.pdbx_description
1 polymer ?
#
loop_
_entity_poly.entity_id
_entity_poly.type
_entity_poly.pdbx_seq_one_letter_code
_entity_poly.pdbx_strand_id
1 'polypeptide(L)'
;MRDPVDAGGVHNESRAGLFVGRVRESRRLDECADKARRGESWLAVVEGEAGIGKTALIRRFSADLTGFTLLWATGDPSESDLPGGIVGQLTRRLDPKLVGRFPLLAQETGGGPAHAVGGQLLLLLGVLQEDMGPVAVVVDDLQWADTLSVQTLGFVIRRLWADRVLTVLATRPDTEGSAGVPDRMVRSSDRAVRIALDGLDDGDVARLASSLIDARLAPALVRRLHAYTRGHPLYLRTVLAEVPVDTLRDEAFERWPVPRSLQVGIRAQVDRLPTESVQLLEAMAVLDMRVPLATVARLAALEDPTRALGPALAVGLAQWWPAEPHSPVGLVHALQRDAVYDAMGPERRRALHAGAVALVNTAAAWTHRVAAATGADPQLADELEQSGTHEASNGRNALAATRLLWASALSEHRDDRERRLLTACAQSLLTMQPVTAAKLRPQVEDCTPGPLRSCVLGVMDMTAGRFPSGEALLNEAWRSALTEPEADWVAVLAGTFLANIMLRNGRGAETVEIARRTLAIGDLDPATTDFTRAVLATGRLWDRGPRAALRDVAHLPAESSTVPDHQLDTLATRGVLRLFLGELASARADLATVARRDRQGAGSKLGSLTLSLMSVVDYLDGDWDAGESAVDRALAIAAAQDQRIGDSAARFAAVCVQAGRGQWDAADTHVEVLSRLTRALGSPVEIVYLSLAAATLAQARADHPAMLRALEPLFERASRTEDDGIQLRFKPFWLWQQSLLVEALTGTGQLTAAARALRELHEGYDGTGYLGIVVARLSGVLAEAQGRPRDALAIYERAVGSSGAADSAPLYRAMLEQSYGRTLSATGSAPRREAAKWLTTAHGRFGALRADPFLRRCAADLSAVGLGAPAEGLDRRPVLTERELSVAHLIAGGRTNQEAAAELYVSHKTIEYHLSNIYTKLGISSRRQLGEALGVRRA
;
A
#
# COMPACT_ATOMS: atom_id res chain seq x y z
N MET A 1 -22.92 -20.08 -53.43
CA MET A 1 -24.32 -19.91 -53.94
C MET A 1 -25.25 -20.48 -52.86
N ARG A 2 -25.80 -19.58 -52.10
CA ARG A 2 -27.05 -19.49 -51.36
C ARG A 2 -26.85 -18.58 -50.15
N ASP A 3 -27.54 -17.45 -50.24
CA ASP A 3 -27.58 -16.35 -49.25
C ASP A 3 -28.22 -16.84 -47.92
N PRO A 4 -27.86 -16.16 -46.81
CA PRO A 4 -28.56 -16.34 -45.54
C PRO A 4 -29.89 -15.56 -45.55
N VAL A 5 -30.89 -16.20 -45.06
CA VAL A 5 -32.24 -15.71 -44.88
C VAL A 5 -32.27 -14.67 -43.76
N ASP A 6 -32.75 -13.54 -44.16
CA ASP A 6 -33.20 -12.44 -43.34
C ASP A 6 -34.23 -12.95 -42.28
N ALA A 7 -33.99 -12.73 -41.03
CA ALA A 7 -34.98 -12.96 -39.97
C ALA A 7 -35.04 -11.68 -39.10
N GLY A 8 -35.98 -10.88 -39.43
CA GLY A 8 -36.82 -10.06 -38.57
C GLY A 8 -36.13 -9.30 -37.42
N GLY A 9 -35.55 -8.15 -37.74
CA GLY A 9 -35.26 -7.10 -36.75
C GLY A 9 -36.60 -6.50 -36.27
N VAL A 10 -37.10 -6.95 -35.14
CA VAL A 10 -38.12 -6.23 -34.39
C VAL A 10 -37.41 -5.12 -33.60
N HIS A 11 -37.68 -3.92 -33.96
CA HIS A 11 -37.33 -2.70 -33.27
C HIS A 11 -37.58 -2.83 -31.75
N ASN A 12 -36.50 -2.97 -30.96
CA ASN A 12 -36.50 -2.75 -29.54
C ASN A 12 -35.65 -1.47 -29.21
N GLU A 13 -35.92 -0.40 -29.95
CA GLU A 13 -35.42 0.98 -29.66
C GLU A 13 -36.23 1.69 -28.57
N SER A 14 -37.11 1.02 -27.85
CA SER A 14 -37.93 1.62 -26.81
C SER A 14 -37.28 1.49 -25.44
N ARG A 15 -36.64 2.63 -25.01
CA ARG A 15 -36.32 2.91 -23.61
C ARG A 15 -35.05 2.29 -23.00
N ALA A 16 -33.96 2.20 -23.70
CA ALA A 16 -32.65 2.38 -23.09
C ALA A 16 -32.67 3.79 -22.47
N GLY A 17 -32.54 3.90 -21.13
CA GLY A 17 -32.83 5.13 -20.39
C GLY A 17 -32.29 6.37 -21.06
N LEU A 18 -33.17 7.31 -21.35
CA LEU A 18 -32.91 8.53 -22.08
C LEU A 18 -31.73 9.29 -21.44
N PHE A 19 -30.60 9.28 -22.11
CA PHE A 19 -29.41 10.01 -21.67
C PHE A 19 -29.33 11.32 -22.45
N VAL A 20 -29.36 12.45 -21.74
CA VAL A 20 -29.40 13.78 -22.32
C VAL A 20 -28.25 14.62 -21.77
N GLY A 21 -27.62 15.42 -22.63
CA GLY A 21 -26.52 16.28 -22.20
C GLY A 21 -25.19 15.55 -21.97
N ARG A 22 -24.38 16.11 -21.09
CA ARG A 22 -23.08 15.54 -20.67
C ARG A 22 -22.06 15.37 -21.81
N VAL A 23 -22.17 16.19 -22.84
CA VAL A 23 -21.29 16.11 -24.03
C VAL A 23 -19.83 16.37 -23.66
N ARG A 24 -19.59 17.33 -22.75
CA ARG A 24 -18.23 17.66 -22.29
C ARG A 24 -17.62 16.56 -21.46
N GLU A 25 -18.39 16.00 -20.56
CA GLU A 25 -17.97 14.92 -19.64
C GLU A 25 -17.72 13.62 -20.42
N SER A 26 -18.61 13.25 -21.35
CA SER A 26 -18.43 12.10 -22.24
C SER A 26 -17.16 12.23 -23.06
N ARG A 27 -16.93 13.41 -23.69
CA ARG A 27 -15.69 13.65 -24.45
C ARG A 27 -14.44 13.49 -23.60
N ARG A 28 -14.45 13.93 -22.35
CA ARG A 28 -13.31 13.75 -21.43
C ARG A 28 -13.04 12.27 -21.14
N LEU A 29 -14.08 11.46 -20.96
CA LEU A 29 -13.94 10.01 -20.81
C LEU A 29 -13.40 9.36 -22.08
N ASP A 30 -13.87 9.78 -23.27
CA ASP A 30 -13.38 9.30 -24.56
C ASP A 30 -11.88 9.63 -24.73
N GLU A 31 -11.46 10.85 -24.38
CA GLU A 31 -10.06 11.26 -24.41
C GLU A 31 -9.19 10.37 -23.50
N CYS A 32 -9.70 10.00 -22.32
CA CYS A 32 -9.00 9.06 -21.40
C CYS A 32 -8.92 7.65 -22.01
N ALA A 33 -9.99 7.17 -22.65
CA ALA A 33 -10.00 5.88 -23.33
C ALA A 33 -9.01 5.84 -24.49
N ASP A 34 -8.92 6.91 -25.28
CA ASP A 34 -7.97 7.01 -26.37
C ASP A 34 -6.51 7.01 -25.91
N LYS A 35 -6.23 7.65 -24.78
CA LYS A 35 -4.91 7.58 -24.16
C LYS A 35 -4.59 6.16 -23.69
N ALA A 36 -5.53 5.49 -23.02
CA ALA A 36 -5.36 4.11 -22.57
C ALA A 36 -5.14 3.14 -23.78
N ARG A 37 -5.84 3.32 -24.91
CA ARG A 37 -5.59 2.56 -26.15
C ARG A 37 -4.15 2.69 -26.65
N ARG A 38 -3.56 3.87 -26.50
CA ARG A 38 -2.18 4.15 -26.91
C ARG A 38 -1.13 3.64 -25.92
N GLY A 39 -1.54 3.04 -24.80
CA GLY A 39 -0.62 2.53 -23.78
C GLY A 39 -0.23 3.58 -22.75
N GLU A 40 -1.07 4.59 -22.56
CA GLU A 40 -0.96 5.55 -21.49
C GLU A 40 -2.10 5.29 -20.50
N SER A 41 -1.83 4.58 -19.39
CA SER A 41 -2.87 4.36 -18.39
C SER A 41 -3.43 5.68 -17.85
N TRP A 42 -4.73 5.73 -17.65
CA TRP A 42 -5.39 6.97 -17.23
C TRP A 42 -6.45 6.70 -16.15
N LEU A 43 -6.55 7.63 -15.20
CA LEU A 43 -7.56 7.63 -14.15
C LEU A 43 -8.60 8.73 -14.41
N ALA A 44 -9.87 8.37 -14.51
CA ALA A 44 -10.98 9.30 -14.52
C ALA A 44 -11.80 9.16 -13.25
N VAL A 45 -11.97 10.24 -12.48
CA VAL A 45 -12.82 10.29 -11.30
C VAL A 45 -14.04 11.13 -11.60
N VAL A 46 -15.21 10.49 -11.63
CA VAL A 46 -16.51 11.12 -11.86
C VAL A 46 -17.14 11.42 -10.50
N GLU A 47 -17.28 12.70 -10.20
CA GLU A 47 -17.82 13.17 -8.92
C GLU A 47 -19.15 13.88 -9.11
N GLY A 48 -20.04 13.74 -8.15
CA GLY A 48 -21.30 14.45 -8.12
C GLY A 48 -22.26 13.93 -7.10
N GLU A 49 -23.34 14.68 -6.84
CA GLU A 49 -24.37 14.31 -5.89
C GLU A 49 -25.07 12.99 -6.24
N ALA A 50 -25.78 12.43 -5.27
CA ALA A 50 -26.62 11.26 -5.50
C ALA A 50 -27.72 11.57 -6.53
N GLY A 51 -27.87 10.73 -7.58
CA GLY A 51 -28.89 10.94 -8.61
C GLY A 51 -28.54 11.96 -9.71
N ILE A 52 -27.37 12.59 -9.68
CA ILE A 52 -26.90 13.55 -10.69
C ILE A 52 -26.57 12.92 -12.05
N GLY A 53 -26.53 11.59 -12.12
CA GLY A 53 -26.33 10.85 -13.37
C GLY A 53 -24.93 10.25 -13.55
N LYS A 54 -24.13 10.05 -12.49
CA LYS A 54 -22.80 9.40 -12.56
C LYS A 54 -22.87 8.03 -13.20
N THR A 55 -23.66 7.14 -12.61
CA THR A 55 -23.88 5.78 -13.13
C THR A 55 -24.42 5.80 -14.56
N ALA A 56 -25.32 6.73 -14.91
CA ALA A 56 -25.87 6.84 -16.26
C ALA A 56 -24.78 7.23 -17.29
N LEU A 57 -23.94 8.20 -16.94
CA LEU A 57 -22.81 8.62 -17.77
C LEU A 57 -21.84 7.46 -17.99
N ILE A 58 -21.43 6.78 -16.91
CA ILE A 58 -20.44 5.69 -17.00
C ILE A 58 -21.01 4.50 -17.77
N ARG A 59 -22.28 4.14 -17.55
CA ARG A 59 -22.95 3.07 -18.32
C ARG A 59 -23.04 3.40 -19.79
N ARG A 60 -23.43 4.62 -20.13
CA ARG A 60 -23.46 5.08 -21.53
C ARG A 60 -22.09 5.02 -22.16
N PHE A 61 -21.09 5.59 -21.49
CA PHE A 61 -19.70 5.52 -21.91
C PHE A 61 -19.22 4.07 -22.09
N SER A 62 -19.51 3.20 -21.11
CA SER A 62 -19.09 1.78 -21.17
C SER A 62 -19.78 0.99 -22.29
N ALA A 63 -21.03 1.36 -22.65
CA ALA A 63 -21.74 0.74 -23.76
C ALA A 63 -21.14 1.11 -25.13
N ASP A 64 -20.66 2.34 -25.25
CA ASP A 64 -20.01 2.86 -26.47
C ASP A 64 -18.50 2.50 -26.52
N LEU A 65 -17.93 1.99 -25.43
CA LEU A 65 -16.51 1.65 -25.27
C LEU A 65 -16.17 0.35 -26.01
N THR A 66 -15.85 0.45 -27.29
CA THR A 66 -15.49 -0.72 -28.10
C THR A 66 -14.02 -1.13 -27.93
N GLY A 67 -13.75 -2.43 -27.96
CA GLY A 67 -12.40 -2.99 -27.95
C GLY A 67 -11.72 -2.98 -26.58
N PHE A 68 -12.46 -2.76 -25.49
CA PHE A 68 -11.97 -2.92 -24.13
C PHE A 68 -12.57 -4.15 -23.45
N THR A 69 -11.77 -4.81 -22.62
CA THR A 69 -12.26 -5.75 -21.63
C THR A 69 -12.76 -4.98 -20.42
N LEU A 70 -14.04 -5.05 -20.13
CA LEU A 70 -14.68 -4.30 -19.05
C LEU A 70 -14.70 -5.11 -17.75
N LEU A 71 -14.05 -4.60 -16.72
CA LEU A 71 -14.15 -5.06 -15.33
C LEU A 71 -14.98 -4.04 -14.55
N TRP A 72 -16.12 -4.50 -14.02
CA TRP A 72 -17.07 -3.61 -13.35
C TRP A 72 -17.32 -4.08 -11.92
N ALA A 73 -17.22 -3.14 -10.97
CA ALA A 73 -17.63 -3.30 -9.60
C ALA A 73 -18.51 -2.14 -9.14
N THR A 74 -19.34 -2.38 -8.13
CA THR A 74 -20.20 -1.36 -7.53
C THR A 74 -20.11 -1.45 -6.02
N GLY A 75 -19.81 -0.35 -5.37
CA GLY A 75 -19.80 -0.25 -3.91
C GLY A 75 -21.20 -0.36 -3.34
N ASP A 76 -21.35 -1.09 -2.24
CA ASP A 76 -22.60 -1.30 -1.54
C ASP A 76 -22.42 -0.99 -0.04
N PRO A 77 -23.32 -0.18 0.58
CA PRO A 77 -23.26 0.09 2.01
C PRO A 77 -23.25 -1.17 2.89
N SER A 78 -23.95 -2.23 2.47
CA SER A 78 -24.01 -3.49 3.22
C SER A 78 -22.75 -4.34 3.10
N GLU A 79 -21.90 -4.09 2.10
CA GLU A 79 -20.65 -4.79 1.84
C GLU A 79 -19.41 -3.94 2.18
N SER A 80 -19.60 -2.71 2.67
CA SER A 80 -18.50 -1.78 3.00
C SER A 80 -17.51 -2.33 4.02
N ASP A 81 -17.94 -3.27 4.84
CA ASP A 81 -17.13 -3.95 5.85
C ASP A 81 -16.59 -5.32 5.39
N LEU A 82 -16.93 -5.75 4.17
CA LEU A 82 -16.49 -7.03 3.61
C LEU A 82 -15.13 -6.88 2.93
N PRO A 83 -14.02 -7.36 3.52
CA PRO A 83 -12.69 -7.15 2.96
C PRO A 83 -12.55 -7.73 1.55
N GLY A 84 -12.13 -6.90 0.59
CA GLY A 84 -11.91 -7.32 -0.79
C GLY A 84 -13.17 -7.45 -1.66
N GLY A 85 -14.32 -6.96 -1.19
CA GLY A 85 -15.60 -7.05 -1.91
C GLY A 85 -15.55 -6.48 -3.33
N ILE A 86 -15.04 -5.26 -3.50
CA ILE A 86 -14.87 -4.62 -4.82
C ILE A 86 -13.88 -5.40 -5.69
N VAL A 87 -12.73 -5.80 -5.14
CA VAL A 87 -11.72 -6.58 -5.89
C VAL A 87 -12.30 -7.92 -6.35
N GLY A 88 -13.05 -8.61 -5.50
CA GLY A 88 -13.75 -9.83 -5.84
C GLY A 88 -14.77 -9.65 -6.96
N GLN A 89 -15.54 -8.54 -6.96
CA GLN A 89 -16.47 -8.22 -8.02
C GLN A 89 -15.77 -8.00 -9.37
N LEU A 90 -14.61 -7.34 -9.40
CA LEU A 90 -13.84 -7.10 -10.62
C LEU A 90 -13.40 -8.42 -11.29
N THR A 91 -13.13 -9.45 -10.50
CA THR A 91 -12.61 -10.73 -11.01
C THR A 91 -13.69 -11.78 -11.23
N ARG A 92 -14.86 -11.63 -10.62
CA ARG A 92 -15.96 -12.64 -10.60
C ARG A 92 -16.45 -13.11 -11.99
N ARG A 93 -16.28 -12.25 -13.01
CA ARG A 93 -16.75 -12.54 -14.39
C ARG A 93 -15.67 -13.11 -15.30
N LEU A 94 -14.45 -13.17 -14.83
CA LEU A 94 -13.34 -13.73 -15.58
C LEU A 94 -13.37 -15.27 -15.52
N ASP A 95 -12.67 -15.90 -16.46
CA ASP A 95 -12.53 -17.36 -16.43
C ASP A 95 -11.93 -17.81 -15.09
N PRO A 96 -12.62 -18.70 -14.34
CA PRO A 96 -12.10 -19.21 -13.07
C PRO A 96 -10.71 -19.85 -13.18
N LYS A 97 -10.35 -20.43 -14.33
CA LYS A 97 -8.99 -20.96 -14.57
C LYS A 97 -7.95 -19.86 -14.66
N LEU A 98 -8.32 -18.69 -15.20
CA LEU A 98 -7.44 -17.54 -15.23
C LEU A 98 -7.26 -16.96 -13.84
N VAL A 99 -8.37 -16.73 -13.12
CA VAL A 99 -8.34 -16.17 -11.75
C VAL A 99 -7.62 -17.12 -10.80
N GLY A 100 -7.78 -18.44 -10.95
CA GLY A 100 -7.09 -19.45 -10.14
C GLY A 100 -5.54 -19.41 -10.23
N ARG A 101 -4.98 -18.73 -11.22
CA ARG A 101 -3.52 -18.43 -11.29
C ARG A 101 -3.08 -17.36 -10.30
N PHE A 102 -4.03 -16.66 -9.68
CA PHE A 102 -3.83 -15.56 -8.76
C PHE A 102 -4.54 -15.87 -7.42
N PRO A 103 -3.90 -16.65 -6.54
CA PRO A 103 -4.56 -17.23 -5.35
C PRO A 103 -5.25 -16.21 -4.44
N LEU A 104 -4.70 -14.98 -4.31
CA LEU A 104 -5.31 -13.95 -3.47
C LEU A 104 -6.55 -13.29 -4.12
N LEU A 105 -6.68 -13.37 -5.44
CA LEU A 105 -7.86 -12.90 -6.17
C LEU A 105 -8.94 -13.98 -6.29
N ALA A 106 -8.55 -15.25 -6.15
CA ALA A 106 -9.45 -16.39 -6.22
C ALA A 106 -10.19 -16.65 -4.89
N GLN A 107 -9.78 -16.04 -3.79
CA GLN A 107 -10.43 -16.18 -2.49
C GLN A 107 -11.67 -15.31 -2.43
N GLU A 108 -12.80 -15.86 -2.00
CA GLU A 108 -14.09 -15.14 -1.89
C GLU A 108 -14.06 -14.00 -0.85
N THR A 109 -13.12 -14.05 0.10
CA THR A 109 -12.90 -13.01 1.10
C THR A 109 -11.43 -12.66 1.08
N GLY A 110 -11.08 -11.45 0.66
CA GLY A 110 -9.71 -10.97 0.44
C GLY A 110 -8.73 -11.37 1.55
N GLY A 111 -8.03 -12.46 1.31
CA GLY A 111 -7.03 -12.99 2.24
C GLY A 111 -5.64 -12.47 1.87
N GLY A 112 -5.19 -11.39 2.52
CA GLY A 112 -3.83 -10.90 2.34
C GLY A 112 -3.72 -9.37 2.45
N PRO A 113 -2.51 -8.85 2.59
CA PRO A 113 -2.27 -7.41 2.64
C PRO A 113 -2.56 -6.76 1.27
N ALA A 114 -3.06 -5.53 1.28
CA ALA A 114 -3.51 -4.79 0.08
C ALA A 114 -2.46 -4.73 -1.04
N HIS A 115 -1.18 -4.66 -0.71
CA HIS A 115 -0.10 -4.64 -1.70
C HIS A 115 0.08 -5.99 -2.40
N ALA A 116 -0.12 -7.11 -1.70
CA ALA A 116 -0.03 -8.44 -2.29
C ALA A 116 -1.23 -8.71 -3.21
N VAL A 117 -2.44 -8.36 -2.77
CA VAL A 117 -3.66 -8.42 -3.59
C VAL A 117 -3.52 -7.50 -4.81
N GLY A 118 -3.03 -6.27 -4.62
CA GLY A 118 -2.78 -5.32 -5.68
C GLY A 118 -1.70 -5.77 -6.68
N GLY A 119 -0.66 -6.43 -6.18
CA GLY A 119 0.36 -7.05 -7.04
C GLY A 119 -0.21 -8.13 -7.95
N GLN A 120 -1.07 -9.00 -7.42
CA GLN A 120 -1.75 -10.01 -8.24
C GLN A 120 -2.76 -9.38 -9.19
N LEU A 121 -3.47 -8.33 -8.80
CA LEU A 121 -4.37 -7.61 -9.68
C LEU A 121 -3.61 -6.94 -10.84
N LEU A 122 -2.46 -6.35 -10.61
CA LEU A 122 -1.59 -5.81 -11.67
C LEU A 122 -1.17 -6.89 -12.67
N LEU A 123 -0.76 -8.06 -12.18
CA LEU A 123 -0.39 -9.19 -13.04
C LEU A 123 -1.58 -9.69 -13.86
N LEU A 124 -2.76 -9.80 -13.25
CA LEU A 124 -3.99 -10.17 -13.93
C LEU A 124 -4.34 -9.16 -15.03
N LEU A 125 -4.29 -7.85 -14.73
CA LEU A 125 -4.51 -6.80 -15.73
C LEU A 125 -3.50 -6.91 -16.89
N GLY A 126 -2.25 -7.27 -16.60
CA GLY A 126 -1.23 -7.54 -17.61
C GLY A 126 -1.63 -8.67 -18.55
N VAL A 127 -2.04 -9.81 -18.01
CA VAL A 127 -2.50 -10.97 -18.81
C VAL A 127 -3.73 -10.61 -19.66
N LEU A 128 -4.71 -9.91 -19.07
CA LEU A 128 -5.90 -9.49 -19.81
C LEU A 128 -5.56 -8.58 -21.00
N GLN A 129 -4.59 -7.67 -20.81
CA GLN A 129 -4.15 -6.78 -21.90
C GLN A 129 -3.47 -7.53 -23.05
N GLU A 130 -2.76 -8.62 -22.74
CA GLU A 130 -2.09 -9.47 -23.76
C GLU A 130 -3.10 -10.30 -24.55
N ASP A 131 -4.02 -10.93 -23.86
CA ASP A 131 -4.93 -11.88 -24.44
C ASP A 131 -6.15 -11.21 -25.11
N MET A 132 -6.65 -10.10 -24.54
CA MET A 132 -7.95 -9.52 -24.88
C MET A 132 -7.89 -8.05 -25.29
N GLY A 133 -6.75 -7.38 -25.19
CA GLY A 133 -6.58 -5.95 -25.52
C GLY A 133 -6.80 -5.01 -24.33
N PRO A 134 -7.06 -3.69 -24.58
CA PRO A 134 -7.20 -2.72 -23.51
C PRO A 134 -8.23 -3.10 -22.46
N VAL A 135 -7.98 -2.73 -21.21
CA VAL A 135 -8.86 -3.05 -20.08
C VAL A 135 -9.44 -1.77 -19.50
N ALA A 136 -10.75 -1.77 -19.23
CA ALA A 136 -11.41 -0.71 -18.48
C ALA A 136 -11.84 -1.25 -17.11
N VAL A 137 -11.30 -0.66 -16.04
CA VAL A 137 -11.68 -0.94 -14.67
C VAL A 137 -12.65 0.13 -14.22
N VAL A 138 -13.88 -0.24 -13.97
CA VAL A 138 -14.95 0.68 -13.54
C VAL A 138 -15.39 0.34 -12.14
N VAL A 139 -15.34 1.34 -11.26
CA VAL A 139 -15.89 1.22 -9.89
C VAL A 139 -16.93 2.31 -9.69
N ASP A 140 -18.17 1.88 -9.59
CA ASP A 140 -19.30 2.77 -9.29
C ASP A 140 -19.51 2.84 -7.77
N ASP A 141 -19.96 4.00 -7.27
CA ASP A 141 -20.23 4.25 -5.84
C ASP A 141 -19.06 3.89 -4.90
N LEU A 142 -17.85 4.35 -5.27
CA LEU A 142 -16.59 4.07 -4.54
C LEU A 142 -16.64 4.43 -3.04
N GLN A 143 -17.52 5.36 -2.64
CA GLN A 143 -17.69 5.74 -1.24
C GLN A 143 -18.14 4.58 -0.33
N TRP A 144 -18.67 3.51 -0.91
CA TRP A 144 -19.09 2.29 -0.22
C TRP A 144 -18.11 1.12 -0.39
N ALA A 145 -16.94 1.38 -0.97
CA ALA A 145 -15.92 0.36 -1.10
C ALA A 145 -15.25 0.06 0.25
N ASP A 146 -14.97 -1.20 0.49
CA ASP A 146 -14.22 -1.66 1.66
C ASP A 146 -12.78 -1.13 1.68
N THR A 147 -12.20 -1.03 2.86
CA THR A 147 -10.87 -0.46 3.07
C THR A 147 -9.76 -1.20 2.30
N LEU A 148 -9.82 -2.54 2.25
CA LEU A 148 -8.83 -3.36 1.54
C LEU A 148 -8.88 -3.10 0.03
N SER A 149 -10.09 -3.06 -0.54
CA SER A 149 -10.29 -2.76 -1.96
C SER A 149 -9.81 -1.36 -2.33
N VAL A 150 -10.10 -0.36 -1.50
CA VAL A 150 -9.63 1.02 -1.70
C VAL A 150 -8.12 1.11 -1.69
N GLN A 151 -7.46 0.46 -0.73
CA GLN A 151 -6.00 0.42 -0.64
C GLN A 151 -5.39 -0.33 -1.83
N THR A 152 -6.01 -1.43 -2.23
CA THR A 152 -5.61 -2.24 -3.39
C THR A 152 -5.70 -1.44 -4.68
N LEU A 153 -6.83 -0.75 -4.94
CA LEU A 153 -6.99 0.11 -6.11
C LEU A 153 -5.99 1.26 -6.10
N GLY A 154 -5.79 1.91 -4.97
CA GLY A 154 -4.78 2.95 -4.84
C GLY A 154 -3.36 2.46 -5.08
N PHE A 155 -3.04 1.23 -4.68
CA PHE A 155 -1.77 0.59 -4.97
C PHE A 155 -1.60 0.33 -6.48
N VAL A 156 -2.63 -0.19 -7.13
CA VAL A 156 -2.65 -0.51 -8.57
C VAL A 156 -2.53 0.76 -9.41
N ILE A 157 -3.37 1.77 -9.15
CA ILE A 157 -3.41 3.02 -9.93
C ILE A 157 -2.04 3.71 -9.97
N ARG A 158 -1.32 3.75 -8.87
CA ARG A 158 0.02 4.36 -8.83
C ARG A 158 1.08 3.62 -9.64
N ARG A 159 0.80 2.37 -10.07
CA ARG A 159 1.76 1.49 -10.77
C ARG A 159 1.41 1.22 -12.21
N LEU A 160 0.21 1.56 -12.63
CA LEU A 160 -0.19 1.55 -14.04
C LEU A 160 0.47 2.75 -14.73
N TRP A 161 1.36 2.49 -15.68
CA TRP A 161 2.09 3.55 -16.38
C TRP A 161 1.99 3.43 -17.91
N ALA A 162 2.53 2.37 -18.47
CA ALA A 162 2.53 2.08 -19.90
C ALA A 162 1.47 1.04 -20.28
N ASP A 163 0.47 0.93 -19.43
CA ASP A 163 -0.58 -0.06 -19.54
C ASP A 163 -1.74 0.48 -20.37
N ARG A 164 -2.36 -0.41 -21.14
CA ARG A 164 -3.62 -0.08 -21.84
C ARG A 164 -4.80 -0.25 -20.89
N VAL A 165 -4.75 0.47 -19.77
CA VAL A 165 -5.76 0.40 -18.71
C VAL A 165 -6.37 1.79 -18.49
N LEU A 166 -7.69 1.85 -18.60
CA LEU A 166 -8.50 2.98 -18.16
C LEU A 166 -9.14 2.62 -16.82
N THR A 167 -8.94 3.44 -15.81
CA THR A 167 -9.65 3.32 -14.53
C THR A 167 -10.69 4.44 -14.42
N VAL A 168 -11.94 4.08 -14.20
CA VAL A 168 -13.05 5.02 -14.00
C VAL A 168 -13.65 4.79 -12.63
N LEU A 169 -13.61 5.81 -11.79
CA LEU A 169 -14.16 5.75 -10.42
C LEU A 169 -15.30 6.74 -10.31
N ALA A 170 -16.46 6.31 -9.83
CA ALA A 170 -17.58 7.20 -9.50
C ALA A 170 -17.70 7.34 -7.99
N THR A 171 -17.88 8.58 -7.51
CA THR A 171 -18.00 8.86 -6.08
C THR A 171 -18.86 10.10 -5.81
N ARG A 172 -19.28 10.26 -4.57
CA ARG A 172 -19.90 11.50 -4.08
C ARG A 172 -18.81 12.49 -3.66
N PRO A 173 -19.06 13.81 -3.72
CA PRO A 173 -18.15 14.80 -3.15
C PRO A 173 -18.05 14.60 -1.64
N ASP A 174 -16.82 14.69 -1.09
CA ASP A 174 -16.60 14.65 0.35
C ASP A 174 -17.04 15.96 0.99
N THR A 175 -17.98 15.89 1.92
CA THR A 175 -18.55 17.05 2.62
C THR A 175 -17.83 17.40 3.93
N GLU A 176 -16.94 16.57 4.41
CA GLU A 176 -16.23 16.76 5.70
C GLU A 176 -14.72 16.76 5.53
N GLY A 177 -14.14 17.86 5.07
CA GLY A 177 -12.77 18.34 5.39
C GLY A 177 -11.55 17.40 5.38
N SER A 178 -11.73 16.12 5.24
CA SER A 178 -10.68 15.12 5.07
C SER A 178 -10.46 14.90 3.59
N ALA A 179 -9.25 15.12 3.09
CA ALA A 179 -8.89 14.77 1.72
C ALA A 179 -9.27 13.30 1.46
N GLY A 180 -10.42 13.07 0.83
CA GLY A 180 -11.00 11.75 0.61
C GLY A 180 -10.08 10.84 -0.19
N VAL A 181 -10.38 9.56 -0.17
CA VAL A 181 -9.59 8.55 -0.89
C VAL A 181 -9.43 8.89 -2.38
N PRO A 182 -10.48 9.34 -3.12
CA PRO A 182 -10.33 9.75 -4.51
C PRO A 182 -9.39 10.94 -4.68
N ASP A 183 -9.41 11.89 -3.77
CA ASP A 183 -8.52 13.05 -3.76
C ASP A 183 -7.04 12.66 -3.64
N ARG A 184 -6.75 11.68 -2.79
CA ARG A 184 -5.39 11.12 -2.65
C ARG A 184 -4.95 10.38 -3.91
N MET A 185 -5.85 9.63 -4.56
CA MET A 185 -5.56 8.91 -5.80
C MET A 185 -5.28 9.87 -6.96
N VAL A 186 -6.10 10.92 -7.12
CA VAL A 186 -5.88 11.94 -8.15
C VAL A 186 -4.58 12.71 -7.92
N ARG A 187 -4.30 13.14 -6.70
CA ARG A 187 -3.05 13.87 -6.37
C ARG A 187 -1.78 13.02 -6.50
N SER A 188 -1.90 11.72 -6.40
CA SER A 188 -0.77 10.80 -6.53
C SER A 188 -0.50 10.33 -7.96
N SER A 189 -1.24 10.83 -8.96
CA SER A 189 -1.11 10.45 -10.36
C SER A 189 -1.11 11.67 -11.28
N ASP A 190 -0.05 11.84 -12.06
CA ASP A 190 0.03 12.88 -13.11
C ASP A 190 -0.90 12.59 -14.31
N ARG A 191 -1.51 11.39 -14.34
CA ARG A 191 -2.39 10.89 -15.38
C ARG A 191 -3.80 10.67 -14.86
N ALA A 192 -4.34 11.69 -14.19
CA ALA A 192 -5.67 11.66 -13.64
C ALA A 192 -6.49 12.87 -14.11
N VAL A 193 -7.79 12.65 -14.29
CA VAL A 193 -8.76 13.71 -14.55
C VAL A 193 -9.93 13.60 -13.59
N ARG A 194 -10.35 14.74 -13.05
CA ARG A 194 -11.58 14.85 -12.28
C ARG A 194 -12.67 15.41 -13.18
N ILE A 195 -13.83 14.75 -13.19
CA ILE A 195 -15.02 15.10 -13.94
C ILE A 195 -16.13 15.35 -12.93
N ALA A 196 -16.33 16.61 -12.56
CA ALA A 196 -17.44 17.00 -11.70
C ALA A 196 -18.72 17.08 -12.54
N LEU A 197 -19.80 16.48 -12.01
CA LEU A 197 -21.14 16.54 -12.60
C LEU A 197 -21.99 17.55 -11.86
N ASP A 198 -22.33 18.63 -12.53
CA ASP A 198 -23.30 19.61 -12.09
C ASP A 198 -24.70 19.29 -12.63
N GLY A 199 -25.71 20.09 -12.31
CA GLY A 199 -27.04 20.00 -12.92
C GLY A 199 -27.02 20.16 -14.45
N LEU A 200 -28.05 19.64 -15.12
CA LEU A 200 -28.28 19.86 -16.57
C LEU A 200 -28.59 21.34 -16.83
N ASP A 201 -28.11 21.86 -17.93
CA ASP A 201 -28.47 23.20 -18.37
C ASP A 201 -29.93 23.30 -18.88
N ASP A 202 -30.40 24.52 -19.11
CA ASP A 202 -31.79 24.75 -19.57
C ASP A 202 -32.12 24.01 -20.87
N GLY A 203 -31.17 23.88 -21.79
CA GLY A 203 -31.34 23.16 -23.05
C GLY A 203 -31.45 21.66 -22.85
N ASP A 204 -30.66 21.11 -21.94
CA ASP A 204 -30.69 19.70 -21.55
C ASP A 204 -31.95 19.38 -20.76
N VAL A 205 -32.36 20.28 -19.86
CA VAL A 205 -33.65 20.18 -19.12
C VAL A 205 -34.81 20.16 -20.10
N ALA A 206 -34.81 21.02 -21.09
CA ALA A 206 -35.87 21.06 -22.12
C ALA A 206 -35.89 19.76 -22.95
N ARG A 207 -34.73 19.23 -23.33
CA ARG A 207 -34.63 17.95 -24.08
C ARG A 207 -35.10 16.76 -23.23
N LEU A 208 -34.65 16.70 -22.01
CA LEU A 208 -35.05 15.64 -21.09
C LEU A 208 -36.56 15.71 -20.82
N ALA A 209 -37.10 16.87 -20.50
CA ALA A 209 -38.51 17.07 -20.24
C ALA A 209 -39.39 16.70 -21.47
N SER A 210 -39.03 17.20 -22.66
CA SER A 210 -39.78 16.90 -23.89
C SER A 210 -39.83 15.41 -24.21
N SER A 211 -38.79 14.68 -23.86
CA SER A 211 -38.77 13.23 -24.10
C SER A 211 -39.51 12.41 -23.05
N LEU A 212 -39.71 12.96 -21.86
CA LEU A 212 -40.43 12.26 -20.79
C LEU A 212 -41.95 12.45 -20.88
N ILE A 213 -42.39 13.61 -21.29
CA ILE A 213 -43.82 13.98 -21.35
C ILE A 213 -44.40 14.06 -22.75
N ASP A 214 -43.61 13.72 -23.77
CA ASP A 214 -43.99 13.78 -25.20
C ASP A 214 -44.66 15.13 -25.61
N ALA A 215 -44.21 16.23 -24.98
CA ALA A 215 -44.65 17.58 -25.23
C ALA A 215 -43.52 18.61 -25.12
N ARG A 216 -43.53 19.61 -25.99
CA ARG A 216 -42.63 20.77 -25.84
C ARG A 216 -43.10 21.67 -24.70
N LEU A 217 -42.23 21.92 -23.74
CA LEU A 217 -42.47 22.88 -22.66
C LEU A 217 -42.16 24.30 -23.10
N ALA A 218 -42.93 25.28 -22.63
CA ALA A 218 -42.62 26.69 -22.83
C ALA A 218 -41.28 27.04 -22.12
N PRO A 219 -40.47 27.93 -22.72
CA PRO A 219 -39.16 28.32 -22.14
C PRO A 219 -39.24 28.85 -20.71
N ALA A 220 -40.34 29.50 -20.33
CA ALA A 220 -40.58 29.96 -18.97
C ALA A 220 -40.74 28.80 -17.98
N LEU A 221 -41.44 27.73 -18.36
CA LEU A 221 -41.61 26.54 -17.57
C LEU A 221 -40.31 25.74 -17.43
N VAL A 222 -39.50 25.70 -18.51
CA VAL A 222 -38.16 25.08 -18.50
C VAL A 222 -37.25 25.79 -17.49
N ARG A 223 -37.19 27.12 -17.54
CA ARG A 223 -36.41 27.90 -16.54
C ARG A 223 -36.92 27.68 -15.12
N ARG A 224 -38.24 27.61 -14.95
CA ARG A 224 -38.83 27.33 -13.63
C ARG A 224 -38.52 25.93 -13.14
N LEU A 225 -38.54 24.90 -14.00
CA LEU A 225 -38.12 23.53 -13.71
C LEU A 225 -36.62 23.46 -13.38
N HIS A 226 -35.82 24.18 -14.16
CA HIS A 226 -34.37 24.24 -13.88
C HIS A 226 -34.09 24.91 -12.53
N ALA A 227 -34.72 26.07 -12.26
CA ALA A 227 -34.55 26.76 -10.98
C ALA A 227 -35.01 25.90 -9.79
N TYR A 228 -36.11 25.14 -9.95
CA TYR A 228 -36.65 24.27 -8.93
C TYR A 228 -35.82 23.02 -8.66
N THR A 229 -35.34 22.35 -9.70
CA THR A 229 -34.55 21.12 -9.62
C THR A 229 -33.04 21.38 -9.64
N ARG A 230 -32.61 22.61 -9.90
CA ARG A 230 -31.22 22.98 -10.23
C ARG A 230 -30.63 22.13 -11.37
N GLY A 231 -31.51 21.71 -12.30
CA GLY A 231 -31.13 20.82 -13.39
C GLY A 231 -30.76 19.39 -12.94
N HIS A 232 -31.11 19.02 -11.71
CA HIS A 232 -30.79 17.69 -11.20
C HIS A 232 -31.65 16.62 -11.89
N PRO A 233 -31.03 15.66 -12.66
CA PRO A 233 -31.79 14.77 -13.54
C PRO A 233 -32.82 13.90 -12.80
N LEU A 234 -32.48 13.40 -11.61
CA LEU A 234 -33.38 12.54 -10.84
C LEU A 234 -34.57 13.35 -10.32
N TYR A 235 -34.34 14.55 -9.79
CA TYR A 235 -35.43 15.44 -9.34
C TYR A 235 -36.30 15.86 -10.52
N LEU A 236 -35.70 16.21 -11.65
CA LEU A 236 -36.41 16.57 -12.86
C LEU A 236 -37.33 15.43 -13.34
N ARG A 237 -36.79 14.21 -13.45
CA ARG A 237 -37.57 13.03 -13.83
C ARG A 237 -38.71 12.75 -12.82
N THR A 238 -38.44 12.87 -11.52
CA THR A 238 -39.43 12.66 -10.47
C THR A 238 -40.57 13.71 -10.57
N VAL A 239 -40.22 14.98 -10.73
CA VAL A 239 -41.23 16.05 -10.87
C VAL A 239 -42.10 15.85 -12.12
N LEU A 240 -41.48 15.53 -13.27
CA LEU A 240 -42.21 15.34 -14.53
C LEU A 240 -43.04 14.04 -14.54
N ALA A 241 -42.67 13.05 -13.76
CA ALA A 241 -43.43 11.80 -13.64
C ALA A 241 -44.63 11.95 -12.67
N GLU A 242 -44.55 12.81 -11.68
CA GLU A 242 -45.50 12.86 -10.57
C GLU A 242 -46.41 14.06 -10.58
N VAL A 243 -45.95 15.20 -11.11
CA VAL A 243 -46.79 16.39 -11.16
C VAL A 243 -47.49 16.46 -12.52
N PRO A 244 -48.83 16.49 -12.57
CA PRO A 244 -49.55 16.65 -13.84
C PRO A 244 -49.08 17.89 -14.60
N VAL A 245 -48.89 17.77 -15.91
CA VAL A 245 -48.35 18.85 -16.73
C VAL A 245 -49.19 20.13 -16.62
N ASP A 246 -50.48 20.01 -16.42
CA ASP A 246 -51.40 21.14 -16.23
C ASP A 246 -51.11 21.86 -14.89
N THR A 247 -50.76 21.14 -13.84
CA THR A 247 -50.32 21.72 -12.55
C THR A 247 -48.96 22.40 -12.69
N LEU A 248 -48.08 21.88 -13.52
CA LEU A 248 -46.79 22.53 -13.79
C LEU A 248 -46.95 23.82 -14.62
N ARG A 249 -47.98 23.91 -15.42
CA ARG A 249 -48.33 25.10 -16.25
C ARG A 249 -49.07 26.17 -15.46
N ASP A 250 -49.65 25.83 -14.33
CA ASP A 250 -50.43 26.77 -13.53
C ASP A 250 -49.50 27.75 -12.81
N GLU A 251 -49.58 29.00 -13.18
CA GLU A 251 -48.80 30.12 -12.63
C GLU A 251 -49.24 30.49 -11.21
N ALA A 252 -50.43 30.05 -10.77
CA ALA A 252 -50.95 30.33 -9.45
C ALA A 252 -50.20 29.52 -8.34
N PHE A 253 -49.50 28.48 -8.66
CA PHE A 253 -48.63 27.75 -7.71
C PHE A 253 -47.30 28.49 -7.54
N GLU A 254 -47.19 29.35 -6.52
CA GLU A 254 -45.90 30.00 -6.15
C GLU A 254 -44.79 29.01 -5.78
N ARG A 255 -45.15 27.82 -5.26
CA ARG A 255 -44.22 26.74 -4.89
C ARG A 255 -44.80 25.39 -5.27
N TRP A 256 -44.11 24.66 -6.13
CA TRP A 256 -44.39 23.24 -6.35
C TRP A 256 -44.06 22.48 -5.07
N PRO A 257 -44.77 21.37 -4.77
CA PRO A 257 -44.49 20.58 -3.57
C PRO A 257 -43.03 20.16 -3.53
N VAL A 258 -42.39 20.46 -2.39
CA VAL A 258 -41.00 20.09 -2.12
C VAL A 258 -40.87 18.57 -2.21
N PRO A 259 -39.97 18.04 -3.01
CA PRO A 259 -39.76 16.61 -3.00
C PRO A 259 -39.03 16.17 -1.71
N ARG A 260 -39.76 16.02 -0.67
CA ARG A 260 -39.46 15.09 0.45
C ARG A 260 -39.34 13.65 -0.05
N SER A 261 -39.26 13.52 -1.19
CA SER A 261 -40.04 12.77 -2.06
C SER A 261 -39.30 11.95 -3.12
N LEU A 262 -37.97 11.82 -3.04
CA LEU A 262 -37.37 10.72 -3.77
C LEU A 262 -37.85 9.39 -3.22
N GLN A 263 -37.95 9.28 -1.90
CA GLN A 263 -38.63 8.15 -1.28
C GLN A 263 -40.11 8.06 -1.65
N VAL A 264 -40.83 9.18 -1.65
CA VAL A 264 -42.24 9.18 -2.00
C VAL A 264 -42.41 8.92 -3.51
N GLY A 265 -41.56 9.45 -4.35
CA GLY A 265 -41.62 9.23 -5.81
C GLY A 265 -41.33 7.80 -6.23
N ILE A 266 -40.25 7.23 -5.69
CA ILE A 266 -39.94 5.80 -5.93
C ILE A 266 -41.04 4.95 -5.32
N ARG A 267 -41.50 5.28 -4.12
CA ARG A 267 -42.63 4.59 -3.48
C ARG A 267 -43.89 4.71 -4.32
N ALA A 268 -44.21 5.91 -4.81
CA ALA A 268 -45.36 6.08 -5.70
C ALA A 268 -45.22 5.34 -7.03
N GLN A 269 -44.02 5.17 -7.56
CA GLN A 269 -43.77 4.30 -8.73
C GLN A 269 -43.93 2.84 -8.37
N VAL A 270 -43.41 2.41 -7.23
CA VAL A 270 -43.51 1.02 -6.71
C VAL A 270 -44.96 0.68 -6.40
N ASP A 271 -45.72 1.57 -5.75
CA ASP A 271 -47.13 1.38 -5.38
C ASP A 271 -48.06 1.23 -6.58
N ARG A 272 -47.65 1.65 -7.79
CA ARG A 272 -48.37 1.47 -9.05
C ARG A 272 -48.07 0.15 -9.76
N LEU A 273 -47.07 -0.57 -9.30
CA LEU A 273 -46.67 -1.83 -9.90
C LEU A 273 -47.58 -2.97 -9.42
N PRO A 274 -47.75 -4.03 -10.21
CA PRO A 274 -48.34 -5.27 -9.76
C PRO A 274 -47.61 -5.79 -8.53
N THR A 275 -48.33 -6.45 -7.63
CA THR A 275 -47.78 -7.00 -6.37
C THR A 275 -46.57 -7.90 -6.62
N GLU A 276 -46.59 -8.71 -7.66
CA GLU A 276 -45.49 -9.59 -8.05
C GLU A 276 -44.24 -8.79 -8.44
N SER A 277 -44.40 -7.63 -9.11
CA SER A 277 -43.29 -6.78 -9.48
C SER A 277 -42.68 -6.07 -8.26
N VAL A 278 -43.50 -5.67 -7.31
CA VAL A 278 -43.05 -5.11 -6.01
C VAL A 278 -42.25 -6.14 -5.23
N GLN A 279 -42.76 -7.35 -5.11
CA GLN A 279 -42.07 -8.46 -4.44
C GLN A 279 -40.73 -8.80 -5.10
N LEU A 280 -40.67 -8.71 -6.43
CA LEU A 280 -39.41 -8.86 -7.17
C LEU A 280 -38.41 -7.77 -6.83
N LEU A 281 -38.83 -6.50 -6.85
CA LEU A 281 -37.98 -5.35 -6.52
C LEU A 281 -37.48 -5.38 -5.07
N GLU A 282 -38.33 -5.75 -4.13
CA GLU A 282 -37.98 -5.93 -2.71
C GLU A 282 -36.92 -7.03 -2.54
N ALA A 283 -37.11 -8.18 -3.21
CA ALA A 283 -36.12 -9.25 -3.18
C ALA A 283 -34.79 -8.85 -3.81
N MET A 284 -34.84 -8.08 -4.92
CA MET A 284 -33.64 -7.51 -5.54
C MET A 284 -32.96 -6.49 -4.62
N ALA A 285 -33.71 -5.70 -3.86
CA ALA A 285 -33.16 -4.72 -2.94
C ALA A 285 -32.41 -5.36 -1.75
N VAL A 286 -32.80 -6.55 -1.35
CA VAL A 286 -32.19 -7.34 -0.28
C VAL A 286 -30.98 -8.14 -0.78
N LEU A 287 -31.05 -8.67 -2.00
CA LEU A 287 -29.95 -9.37 -2.64
C LEU A 287 -28.98 -8.35 -3.25
N ASP A 288 -27.86 -8.80 -3.77
CA ASP A 288 -26.84 -7.94 -4.40
C ASP A 288 -27.38 -7.21 -5.66
N MET A 289 -26.71 -6.17 -6.11
CA MET A 289 -27.04 -5.33 -7.27
C MET A 289 -27.20 -6.11 -8.59
N ARG A 290 -26.71 -7.33 -8.65
CA ARG A 290 -26.76 -8.18 -9.85
C ARG A 290 -26.84 -9.64 -9.49
N VAL A 291 -28.04 -10.20 -9.59
CA VAL A 291 -28.38 -11.53 -9.11
C VAL A 291 -29.09 -12.31 -10.20
N PRO A 292 -28.89 -13.63 -10.32
CA PRO A 292 -29.69 -14.47 -11.24
C PRO A 292 -31.20 -14.30 -11.00
N LEU A 293 -31.95 -14.10 -12.08
CA LEU A 293 -33.42 -13.93 -12.00
C LEU A 293 -34.09 -15.07 -11.22
N ALA A 294 -33.62 -16.29 -11.41
CA ALA A 294 -34.13 -17.45 -10.69
C ALA A 294 -33.92 -17.37 -9.16
N THR A 295 -32.83 -16.79 -8.70
CA THR A 295 -32.57 -16.59 -7.27
C THR A 295 -33.52 -15.55 -6.69
N VAL A 296 -33.72 -14.43 -7.41
CA VAL A 296 -34.67 -13.39 -7.00
C VAL A 296 -36.09 -13.94 -6.94
N ALA A 297 -36.49 -14.74 -7.97
CA ALA A 297 -37.79 -15.38 -8.03
C ALA A 297 -38.05 -16.29 -6.84
N ARG A 298 -37.06 -17.08 -6.44
CA ARG A 298 -37.17 -17.97 -5.26
C ARG A 298 -37.35 -17.17 -3.98
N LEU A 299 -36.57 -16.08 -3.80
CA LEU A 299 -36.69 -15.23 -2.63
C LEU A 299 -38.04 -14.51 -2.58
N ALA A 300 -38.50 -14.03 -3.73
CA ALA A 300 -39.81 -13.35 -3.84
C ALA A 300 -41.00 -14.30 -3.84
N ALA A 301 -40.76 -15.64 -3.90
CA ALA A 301 -41.80 -16.70 -4.04
C ALA A 301 -42.67 -16.50 -5.27
N LEU A 302 -42.06 -16.18 -6.43
CA LEU A 302 -42.77 -15.92 -7.69
C LEU A 302 -42.73 -17.15 -8.62
N GLU A 303 -43.91 -17.50 -9.18
CA GLU A 303 -44.05 -18.58 -10.18
C GLU A 303 -43.58 -18.11 -11.57
N ASP A 304 -43.92 -16.87 -11.96
CA ASP A 304 -43.52 -16.27 -13.23
C ASP A 304 -42.70 -14.98 -13.02
N PRO A 305 -41.40 -15.10 -12.85
CA PRO A 305 -40.53 -13.92 -12.62
C PRO A 305 -40.40 -13.05 -13.87
N THR A 306 -40.55 -13.59 -15.06
CA THR A 306 -40.46 -12.82 -16.32
C THR A 306 -41.62 -11.86 -16.46
N ARG A 307 -42.82 -12.31 -16.12
CA ARG A 307 -44.02 -11.50 -16.07
C ARG A 307 -43.89 -10.39 -15.00
N ALA A 308 -43.36 -10.73 -13.83
CA ALA A 308 -43.15 -9.77 -12.73
C ALA A 308 -42.08 -8.72 -13.08
N LEU A 309 -41.06 -9.07 -13.86
CA LEU A 309 -39.98 -8.20 -14.25
C LEU A 309 -40.39 -7.13 -15.28
N GLY A 310 -41.29 -7.45 -16.20
CA GLY A 310 -41.70 -6.56 -17.29
C GLY A 310 -42.12 -5.17 -16.84
N PRO A 311 -43.06 -5.02 -15.89
CA PRO A 311 -43.48 -3.70 -15.38
C PRO A 311 -42.35 -2.93 -14.69
N ALA A 312 -41.46 -3.60 -13.96
CA ALA A 312 -40.32 -2.99 -13.29
C ALA A 312 -39.26 -2.46 -14.27
N LEU A 313 -39.03 -3.16 -15.38
CA LEU A 313 -38.24 -2.69 -16.51
C LEU A 313 -38.85 -1.47 -17.18
N ALA A 314 -40.20 -1.50 -17.41
CA ALA A 314 -40.90 -0.43 -18.08
C ALA A 314 -40.83 0.92 -17.35
N VAL A 315 -40.82 0.89 -16.01
CA VAL A 315 -40.69 2.11 -15.19
C VAL A 315 -39.24 2.50 -14.90
N GLY A 316 -38.26 1.69 -15.37
CA GLY A 316 -36.83 1.98 -15.20
C GLY A 316 -36.29 1.77 -13.78
N LEU A 317 -36.96 0.96 -12.96
CA LEU A 317 -36.48 0.56 -11.63
C LEU A 317 -35.59 -0.67 -11.68
N ALA A 318 -35.79 -1.56 -12.67
CA ALA A 318 -34.99 -2.76 -12.85
C ALA A 318 -34.18 -2.73 -14.14
N GLN A 319 -33.11 -3.48 -14.17
CA GLN A 319 -32.30 -3.78 -15.35
C GLN A 319 -32.12 -5.28 -15.50
N TRP A 320 -32.11 -5.77 -16.73
CA TRP A 320 -31.98 -7.18 -17.06
C TRP A 320 -30.86 -7.38 -18.09
N TRP A 321 -30.06 -8.44 -17.91
CA TRP A 321 -28.98 -8.80 -18.82
C TRP A 321 -29.21 -10.21 -19.40
N PRO A 322 -30.12 -10.35 -20.39
CA PRO A 322 -30.53 -11.66 -20.90
C PRO A 322 -29.44 -12.42 -21.65
N ALA A 323 -28.44 -11.69 -22.17
CA ALA A 323 -27.31 -12.30 -22.88
C ALA A 323 -26.24 -12.89 -21.96
N GLU A 324 -26.33 -12.68 -20.66
CA GLU A 324 -25.37 -13.21 -19.71
C GLU A 324 -25.83 -14.54 -19.12
N PRO A 325 -24.88 -15.40 -18.67
CA PRO A 325 -25.22 -16.64 -17.96
C PRO A 325 -26.15 -16.36 -16.77
N HIS A 326 -27.18 -17.19 -16.63
CA HIS A 326 -28.22 -17.09 -15.59
C HIS A 326 -29.11 -15.83 -15.68
N SER A 327 -29.04 -15.06 -16.78
CA SER A 327 -29.91 -13.90 -17.05
C SER A 327 -30.07 -12.99 -15.82
N PRO A 328 -28.98 -12.39 -15.31
CA PRO A 328 -29.03 -11.63 -14.08
C PRO A 328 -29.91 -10.38 -14.20
N VAL A 329 -30.47 -9.99 -13.06
CA VAL A 329 -31.28 -8.78 -12.89
C VAL A 329 -30.72 -7.95 -11.74
N GLY A 330 -31.02 -6.65 -11.72
CA GLY A 330 -30.62 -5.75 -10.64
C GLY A 330 -31.44 -4.47 -10.67
N LEU A 331 -31.39 -3.71 -9.58
CA LEU A 331 -31.94 -2.36 -9.56
C LEU A 331 -31.02 -1.41 -10.34
N VAL A 332 -31.61 -0.40 -10.99
CA VAL A 332 -30.85 0.49 -11.91
C VAL A 332 -29.87 1.36 -11.14
N HIS A 333 -30.21 1.77 -9.92
CA HIS A 333 -29.40 2.67 -9.10
C HIS A 333 -29.45 2.26 -7.61
N ALA A 334 -28.34 2.44 -6.89
CA ALA A 334 -28.27 2.18 -5.46
C ALA A 334 -29.32 2.98 -4.67
N LEU A 335 -29.60 4.25 -5.05
CA LEU A 335 -30.68 5.04 -4.43
C LEU A 335 -32.07 4.46 -4.62
N GLN A 336 -32.33 3.84 -5.76
CA GLN A 336 -33.61 3.14 -5.98
C GLN A 336 -33.68 1.90 -5.12
N ARG A 337 -32.55 1.18 -4.99
CA ARG A 337 -32.43 0.05 -4.07
C ARG A 337 -32.69 0.49 -2.63
N ASP A 338 -31.99 1.52 -2.18
CA ASP A 338 -32.13 2.04 -0.83
C ASP A 338 -33.56 2.55 -0.56
N ALA A 339 -34.16 3.24 -1.54
CA ALA A 339 -35.54 3.70 -1.41
C ALA A 339 -36.55 2.55 -1.34
N VAL A 340 -36.36 1.48 -2.15
CA VAL A 340 -37.18 0.26 -2.07
C VAL A 340 -36.93 -0.44 -0.75
N TYR A 341 -35.68 -0.57 -0.34
CA TYR A 341 -35.30 -1.21 0.91
C TYR A 341 -35.85 -0.46 2.13
N ASP A 342 -35.73 0.88 2.16
CA ASP A 342 -36.21 1.71 3.25
C ASP A 342 -37.74 1.80 3.32
N ALA A 343 -38.40 1.66 2.18
CA ALA A 343 -39.86 1.62 2.10
C ALA A 343 -40.47 0.32 2.65
N MET A 344 -39.69 -0.75 2.70
CA MET A 344 -40.12 -2.02 3.28
C MET A 344 -40.33 -1.91 4.78
N GLY A 345 -41.43 -2.45 5.25
CA GLY A 345 -41.64 -2.60 6.69
C GLY A 345 -40.59 -3.52 7.34
N PRO A 346 -40.28 -3.33 8.61
CA PRO A 346 -39.24 -4.12 9.32
C PRO A 346 -39.46 -5.62 9.25
N GLU A 347 -40.72 -6.05 9.31
CA GLU A 347 -41.09 -7.47 9.21
C GLU A 347 -40.77 -8.05 7.83
N ARG A 348 -41.09 -7.33 6.78
CA ARG A 348 -40.83 -7.73 5.40
C ARG A 348 -39.33 -7.81 5.10
N ARG A 349 -38.54 -6.80 5.52
CA ARG A 349 -37.06 -6.81 5.42
C ARG A 349 -36.48 -8.07 6.06
N ARG A 350 -36.89 -8.31 7.31
CA ARG A 350 -36.43 -9.47 8.07
C ARG A 350 -36.78 -10.79 7.37
N ALA A 351 -38.02 -10.93 6.90
CA ALA A 351 -38.43 -12.13 6.19
C ALA A 351 -37.61 -12.39 4.93
N LEU A 352 -37.33 -11.34 4.15
CA LEU A 352 -36.51 -11.47 2.94
C LEU A 352 -35.05 -11.80 3.28
N HIS A 353 -34.45 -11.14 4.28
CA HIS A 353 -33.11 -11.52 4.72
C HIS A 353 -33.06 -12.96 5.23
N ALA A 354 -34.02 -13.39 6.03
CA ALA A 354 -34.10 -14.76 6.49
C ALA A 354 -34.23 -15.77 5.31
N GLY A 355 -35.07 -15.44 4.30
CA GLY A 355 -35.18 -16.23 3.09
C GLY A 355 -33.95 -16.26 2.21
N ALA A 356 -33.19 -15.18 2.20
CA ALA A 356 -31.94 -15.04 1.41
C ALA A 356 -30.82 -15.95 1.92
N VAL A 357 -30.78 -16.27 3.22
CA VAL A 357 -29.73 -17.11 3.84
C VAL A 357 -29.48 -18.41 3.09
N ALA A 358 -30.56 -19.09 2.65
CA ALA A 358 -30.46 -20.38 1.95
C ALA A 358 -30.14 -20.24 0.44
N LEU A 359 -30.13 -19.03 -0.09
CA LEU A 359 -30.01 -18.73 -1.52
C LEU A 359 -28.65 -18.14 -1.92
N VAL A 360 -27.87 -17.71 -0.95
CA VAL A 360 -26.54 -17.08 -1.14
C VAL A 360 -25.43 -18.00 -0.65
N ASN A 361 -24.19 -17.65 -0.98
CA ASN A 361 -23.04 -18.40 -0.47
C ASN A 361 -22.89 -18.21 1.06
N THR A 362 -22.07 -19.05 1.69
CA THR A 362 -21.89 -19.06 3.15
C THR A 362 -21.39 -17.72 3.69
N ALA A 363 -20.55 -17.00 2.93
CA ALA A 363 -20.02 -15.70 3.36
C ALA A 363 -21.13 -14.64 3.42
N ALA A 364 -21.95 -14.51 2.38
CA ALA A 364 -23.07 -13.58 2.31
C ALA A 364 -24.22 -13.99 3.28
N ALA A 365 -24.36 -15.28 3.58
CA ALA A 365 -25.37 -15.78 4.51
C ALA A 365 -25.24 -15.15 5.91
N TRP A 366 -24.02 -14.89 6.38
CA TRP A 366 -23.81 -14.21 7.66
C TRP A 366 -24.39 -12.80 7.69
N THR A 367 -24.15 -12.01 6.63
CA THR A 367 -24.72 -10.66 6.49
C THR A 367 -26.25 -10.70 6.55
N HIS A 368 -26.86 -11.64 5.87
CA HIS A 368 -28.31 -11.78 5.86
C HIS A 368 -28.87 -12.27 7.20
N ARG A 369 -28.18 -13.17 7.88
CA ARG A 369 -28.56 -13.59 9.25
C ARG A 369 -28.55 -12.43 10.23
N VAL A 370 -27.49 -11.62 10.18
CA VAL A 370 -27.35 -10.42 11.01
C VAL A 370 -28.44 -9.41 10.70
N ALA A 371 -28.73 -9.14 9.42
CA ALA A 371 -29.77 -8.21 9.01
C ALA A 371 -31.18 -8.72 9.28
N ALA A 372 -31.38 -10.02 9.42
CA ALA A 372 -32.66 -10.62 9.83
C ALA A 372 -32.94 -10.51 11.33
N ALA A 373 -31.91 -10.26 12.14
CA ALA A 373 -32.06 -10.09 13.59
C ALA A 373 -32.80 -8.79 13.93
N THR A 374 -33.66 -8.82 14.94
CA THR A 374 -34.50 -7.67 15.35
C THR A 374 -34.00 -6.97 16.59
N GLY A 375 -32.89 -7.38 17.12
CA GLY A 375 -32.31 -6.91 18.35
C GLY A 375 -31.24 -7.87 18.83
N ALA A 376 -31.05 -7.97 20.11
CA ALA A 376 -30.16 -8.97 20.66
C ALA A 376 -30.57 -10.38 20.23
N ASP A 377 -29.59 -11.14 19.73
CA ASP A 377 -29.72 -12.55 19.36
C ASP A 377 -28.49 -13.29 19.92
N PRO A 378 -28.55 -13.74 21.17
CA PRO A 378 -27.42 -14.39 21.83
C PRO A 378 -26.90 -15.61 21.08
N GLN A 379 -27.79 -16.41 20.49
CA GLN A 379 -27.38 -17.61 19.76
C GLN A 379 -26.58 -17.23 18.51
N LEU A 380 -27.08 -16.30 17.69
CA LEU A 380 -26.37 -15.82 16.51
C LEU A 380 -25.07 -15.11 16.88
N ALA A 381 -25.05 -14.36 17.99
CA ALA A 381 -23.86 -13.72 18.50
C ALA A 381 -22.79 -14.74 18.91
N ASP A 382 -23.18 -15.84 19.56
CA ASP A 382 -22.25 -16.93 19.90
C ASP A 382 -21.71 -17.65 18.67
N GLU A 383 -22.55 -17.94 17.68
CA GLU A 383 -22.12 -18.53 16.41
C GLU A 383 -21.15 -17.62 15.64
N LEU A 384 -21.43 -16.32 15.61
CA LEU A 384 -20.52 -15.32 14.99
C LEU A 384 -19.20 -15.23 15.75
N GLU A 385 -19.22 -15.28 17.08
CA GLU A 385 -18.03 -15.30 17.88
C GLU A 385 -17.19 -16.56 17.63
N GLN A 386 -17.81 -17.74 17.63
CA GLN A 386 -17.13 -18.99 17.27
C GLN A 386 -16.53 -18.93 15.87
N SER A 387 -17.29 -18.42 14.92
CA SER A 387 -16.82 -18.23 13.55
C SER A 387 -15.68 -17.22 13.47
N GLY A 388 -15.77 -16.10 14.21
CA GLY A 388 -14.71 -15.08 14.30
C GLY A 388 -13.44 -15.67 14.94
N THR A 389 -13.57 -16.45 15.99
CA THR A 389 -12.44 -17.14 16.64
C THR A 389 -11.76 -18.13 15.70
N HIS A 390 -12.55 -18.89 14.94
CA HIS A 390 -12.03 -19.80 13.94
C HIS A 390 -11.28 -19.05 12.81
N GLU A 391 -11.81 -17.91 12.33
CA GLU A 391 -11.10 -17.09 11.34
C GLU A 391 -9.79 -16.53 11.89
N ALA A 392 -9.79 -16.07 13.14
CA ALA A 392 -8.58 -15.58 13.83
C ALA A 392 -7.51 -16.68 13.93
N SER A 393 -7.88 -17.91 14.31
CA SER A 393 -6.94 -19.04 14.40
C SER A 393 -6.35 -19.44 13.04
N ASN A 394 -7.01 -19.09 11.94
CA ASN A 394 -6.53 -19.25 10.57
C ASN A 394 -5.79 -18.00 10.03
N GLY A 395 -5.51 -17.00 10.88
CA GLY A 395 -4.82 -15.78 10.50
C GLY A 395 -5.68 -14.79 9.68
N ARG A 396 -6.99 -15.02 9.53
CA ARG A 396 -7.93 -14.14 8.81
C ARG A 396 -8.51 -13.08 9.73
N ASN A 397 -7.64 -12.29 10.34
CA ASN A 397 -7.96 -11.36 11.42
C ASN A 397 -8.98 -10.27 11.03
N ALA A 398 -8.97 -9.81 9.77
CA ALA A 398 -9.94 -8.83 9.27
C ALA A 398 -11.37 -9.37 9.28
N LEU A 399 -11.55 -10.61 8.80
CA LEU A 399 -12.86 -11.27 8.79
C LEU A 399 -13.31 -11.63 10.22
N ALA A 400 -12.36 -12.05 11.07
CA ALA A 400 -12.60 -12.26 12.49
C ALA A 400 -13.13 -11.00 13.17
N ALA A 401 -12.48 -9.85 12.92
CA ALA A 401 -12.90 -8.56 13.45
C ALA A 401 -14.35 -8.20 13.02
N THR A 402 -14.68 -8.36 11.75
CA THR A 402 -16.04 -8.10 11.24
C THR A 402 -17.09 -8.96 11.94
N ARG A 403 -16.84 -10.27 12.05
CA ARG A 403 -17.79 -11.18 12.71
C ARG A 403 -17.96 -10.88 14.19
N LEU A 404 -16.89 -10.54 14.87
CA LEU A 404 -16.91 -10.15 16.28
C LEU A 404 -17.62 -8.81 16.49
N LEU A 405 -17.52 -7.85 15.58
CA LEU A 405 -18.30 -6.61 15.62
C LEU A 405 -19.81 -6.90 15.50
N TRP A 406 -20.19 -7.78 14.58
CA TRP A 406 -21.58 -8.21 14.47
C TRP A 406 -22.05 -8.95 15.71
N ALA A 407 -21.23 -9.84 16.26
CA ALA A 407 -21.52 -10.54 17.51
C ALA A 407 -21.70 -9.54 18.67
N SER A 408 -20.86 -8.53 18.76
CA SER A 408 -20.98 -7.44 19.73
C SER A 408 -22.32 -6.71 19.61
N ALA A 409 -22.71 -6.34 18.38
CA ALA A 409 -23.96 -5.62 18.13
C ALA A 409 -25.21 -6.44 18.49
N LEU A 410 -25.14 -7.78 18.40
CA LEU A 410 -26.23 -8.71 18.70
C LEU A 410 -26.22 -9.20 20.14
N SER A 411 -25.25 -8.81 20.95
CA SER A 411 -25.14 -9.25 22.35
C SER A 411 -26.21 -8.60 23.22
N GLU A 412 -26.87 -9.40 24.04
CA GLU A 412 -27.86 -8.95 25.01
C GLU A 412 -27.18 -8.29 26.20
N HIS A 413 -26.18 -8.96 26.78
CA HIS A 413 -25.48 -8.50 27.97
C HIS A 413 -24.36 -7.52 27.61
N ARG A 414 -24.18 -6.49 28.45
CA ARG A 414 -23.16 -5.47 28.29
C ARG A 414 -21.75 -6.07 28.27
N ASP A 415 -21.48 -7.00 29.18
CA ASP A 415 -20.15 -7.61 29.34
C ASP A 415 -19.74 -8.37 28.08
N ASP A 416 -20.65 -9.15 27.47
CA ASP A 416 -20.39 -9.89 26.23
C ASP A 416 -20.19 -8.93 25.05
N ARG A 417 -21.01 -7.85 25.00
CA ARG A 417 -20.90 -6.83 23.97
C ARG A 417 -19.54 -6.14 23.99
N GLU A 418 -19.12 -5.72 25.17
CA GLU A 418 -17.83 -5.05 25.37
C GLU A 418 -16.67 -6.01 25.09
N ARG A 419 -16.72 -7.22 25.58
CA ARG A 419 -15.71 -8.25 25.35
C ARG A 419 -15.53 -8.54 23.84
N ARG A 420 -16.63 -8.74 23.12
CA ARG A 420 -16.63 -8.98 21.67
C ARG A 420 -16.15 -7.77 20.88
N LEU A 421 -16.56 -6.55 21.25
CA LEU A 421 -16.07 -5.31 20.65
C LEU A 421 -14.56 -5.16 20.85
N LEU A 422 -14.07 -5.34 22.06
CA LEU A 422 -12.65 -5.21 22.37
C LEU A 422 -11.82 -6.28 21.66
N THR A 423 -12.33 -7.52 21.58
CA THR A 423 -11.69 -8.61 20.82
C THR A 423 -11.66 -8.30 19.32
N ALA A 424 -12.75 -7.76 18.78
CA ALA A 424 -12.79 -7.33 17.38
C ALA A 424 -11.75 -6.24 17.09
N CYS A 425 -11.63 -5.25 17.98
CA CYS A 425 -10.61 -4.20 17.87
C CYS A 425 -9.19 -4.80 17.93
N ALA A 426 -8.94 -5.76 18.83
CA ALA A 426 -7.66 -6.44 18.92
C ALA A 426 -7.32 -7.18 17.62
N GLN A 427 -8.27 -7.91 17.03
CA GLN A 427 -8.08 -8.58 15.73
C GLN A 427 -7.82 -7.57 14.59
N SER A 428 -8.54 -6.45 14.57
CA SER A 428 -8.30 -5.39 13.59
C SER A 428 -6.88 -4.80 13.71
N LEU A 429 -6.39 -4.58 14.92
CA LEU A 429 -5.04 -4.06 15.18
C LEU A 429 -3.94 -5.06 14.76
N LEU A 430 -4.19 -6.37 14.88
CA LEU A 430 -3.26 -7.41 14.41
C LEU A 430 -3.08 -7.44 12.89
N THR A 431 -4.04 -6.88 12.12
CA THR A 431 -3.91 -6.74 10.66
C THR A 431 -2.97 -5.60 10.26
N MET A 432 -2.45 -4.83 11.22
CA MET A 432 -1.70 -3.59 10.99
C MET A 432 -2.50 -2.53 10.19
N GLN A 433 -3.82 -2.57 10.25
CA GLN A 433 -4.74 -1.61 9.67
C GLN A 433 -5.41 -0.77 10.76
N PRO A 434 -4.73 0.25 11.30
CA PRO A 434 -5.21 0.98 12.48
C PRO A 434 -6.45 1.84 12.22
N VAL A 435 -6.76 2.14 10.95
CA VAL A 435 -7.83 3.07 10.58
C VAL A 435 -9.22 2.59 11.05
N THR A 436 -9.50 1.29 10.89
CA THR A 436 -10.79 0.71 11.31
C THR A 436 -10.94 0.73 12.83
N ALA A 437 -9.90 0.31 13.55
CA ALA A 437 -9.89 0.33 15.01
C ALA A 437 -9.98 1.76 15.55
N ALA A 438 -9.30 2.73 14.92
CA ALA A 438 -9.33 4.13 15.35
C ALA A 438 -10.75 4.76 15.35
N LYS A 439 -11.61 4.35 14.41
CA LYS A 439 -13.01 4.80 14.36
C LYS A 439 -13.84 4.31 15.56
N LEU A 440 -13.46 3.18 16.15
CA LEU A 440 -14.15 2.57 17.30
C LEU A 440 -13.62 3.09 18.64
N ARG A 441 -12.60 3.95 18.63
CA ARG A 441 -11.97 4.46 19.86
C ARG A 441 -12.97 5.01 20.87
N PRO A 442 -13.97 5.86 20.53
CA PRO A 442 -14.93 6.35 21.51
C PRO A 442 -15.71 5.22 22.19
N GLN A 443 -16.12 4.21 21.42
CA GLN A 443 -16.83 3.04 21.96
C GLN A 443 -15.94 2.21 22.88
N VAL A 444 -14.64 2.06 22.54
CA VAL A 444 -13.66 1.38 23.39
C VAL A 444 -13.41 2.16 24.68
N GLU A 445 -13.38 3.49 24.62
CA GLU A 445 -13.23 4.35 25.80
C GLU A 445 -14.44 4.28 26.75
N ASP A 446 -15.62 3.99 26.24
CA ASP A 446 -16.85 3.80 27.01
C ASP A 446 -16.99 2.40 27.64
N CYS A 447 -16.16 1.43 27.23
CA CYS A 447 -16.16 0.08 27.81
C CYS A 447 -15.68 0.09 29.28
N THR A 448 -16.11 -0.92 30.02
CA THR A 448 -15.67 -1.15 31.40
C THR A 448 -14.13 -1.26 31.47
N PRO A 449 -13.48 -0.57 32.42
CA PRO A 449 -12.03 -0.70 32.60
C PRO A 449 -11.62 -2.15 32.85
N GLY A 450 -10.57 -2.58 32.17
CA GLY A 450 -10.04 -3.93 32.28
C GLY A 450 -8.83 -4.14 31.37
N PRO A 451 -8.11 -5.26 31.49
CA PRO A 451 -6.85 -5.48 30.79
C PRO A 451 -7.01 -5.44 29.25
N LEU A 452 -8.07 -6.00 28.70
CA LEU A 452 -8.29 -6.01 27.26
C LEU A 452 -8.54 -4.59 26.72
N ARG A 453 -9.34 -3.77 27.43
CA ARG A 453 -9.57 -2.38 27.08
C ARG A 453 -8.28 -1.56 27.07
N SER A 454 -7.49 -1.67 28.15
CA SER A 454 -6.20 -0.98 28.27
C SER A 454 -5.22 -1.46 27.19
N CYS A 455 -5.23 -2.75 26.85
CA CYS A 455 -4.43 -3.31 25.75
C CYS A 455 -4.81 -2.69 24.40
N VAL A 456 -6.09 -2.70 24.04
CA VAL A 456 -6.60 -2.14 22.77
C VAL A 456 -6.27 -0.64 22.65
N LEU A 457 -6.56 0.13 23.68
CA LEU A 457 -6.24 1.57 23.72
C LEU A 457 -4.72 1.82 23.63
N GLY A 458 -3.92 1.00 24.29
CA GLY A 458 -2.47 1.08 24.26
C GLY A 458 -1.90 0.83 22.86
N VAL A 459 -2.41 -0.17 22.14
CA VAL A 459 -2.02 -0.44 20.75
C VAL A 459 -2.50 0.67 19.80
N MET A 460 -3.72 1.20 20.02
CA MET A 460 -4.22 2.36 19.27
C MET A 460 -3.33 3.60 19.48
N ASP A 461 -2.86 3.83 20.68
CA ASP A 461 -1.95 4.95 20.98
C ASP A 461 -0.57 4.74 20.35
N MET A 462 -0.05 3.52 20.41
CA MET A 462 1.21 3.16 19.75
C MET A 462 1.14 3.41 18.24
N THR A 463 0.09 2.95 17.58
CA THR A 463 -0.07 3.12 16.12
C THR A 463 -0.29 4.58 15.73
N ALA A 464 -0.88 5.38 16.60
CA ALA A 464 -1.02 6.84 16.45
C ALA A 464 0.26 7.64 16.78
N GLY A 465 1.34 6.97 17.22
CA GLY A 465 2.59 7.61 17.62
C GLY A 465 2.61 8.20 19.04
N ARG A 466 1.57 7.95 19.85
CA ARG A 466 1.49 8.39 21.25
C ARG A 466 2.17 7.36 22.18
N PHE A 467 3.50 7.18 22.01
CA PHE A 467 4.24 6.13 22.69
C PHE A 467 4.18 6.17 24.22
N PRO A 468 4.29 7.33 24.91
CA PRO A 468 4.22 7.36 26.39
C PRO A 468 2.88 6.86 26.93
N SER A 469 1.76 7.28 26.33
CA SER A 469 0.43 6.82 26.70
C SER A 469 0.22 5.36 26.36
N GLY A 470 0.66 4.92 25.17
CA GLY A 470 0.61 3.52 24.75
C GLY A 470 1.39 2.61 25.69
N GLU A 471 2.60 3.01 26.11
CA GLU A 471 3.42 2.27 27.07
C GLU A 471 2.71 2.13 28.42
N ALA A 472 2.16 3.21 28.95
CA ALA A 472 1.45 3.18 30.24
C ALA A 472 0.26 2.21 30.20
N LEU A 473 -0.58 2.29 29.18
CA LEU A 473 -1.76 1.45 28.99
C LEU A 473 -1.40 -0.03 28.77
N LEU A 474 -0.38 -0.32 27.96
CA LEU A 474 0.06 -1.70 27.72
C LEU A 474 0.71 -2.31 28.96
N ASN A 475 1.43 -1.53 29.75
CA ASN A 475 2.00 -1.97 31.02
C ASN A 475 0.92 -2.31 32.04
N GLU A 476 -0.11 -1.48 32.15
CA GLU A 476 -1.29 -1.73 32.96
C GLU A 476 -1.98 -3.03 32.51
N ALA A 477 -2.29 -3.14 31.20
CA ALA A 477 -2.94 -4.30 30.62
C ALA A 477 -2.16 -5.58 30.90
N TRP A 478 -0.83 -5.56 30.67
CA TRP A 478 0.02 -6.70 30.86
C TRP A 478 0.09 -7.17 32.32
N ARG A 479 0.22 -6.22 33.27
CA ARG A 479 0.25 -6.57 34.71
C ARG A 479 -1.08 -7.10 35.19
N SER A 480 -2.19 -6.46 34.80
CA SER A 480 -3.53 -6.88 35.22
C SER A 480 -3.86 -8.27 34.64
N ALA A 481 -3.61 -8.48 33.35
CA ALA A 481 -3.89 -9.76 32.70
C ALA A 481 -3.12 -10.94 33.33
N LEU A 482 -1.89 -10.71 33.80
CA LEU A 482 -1.10 -11.75 34.50
C LEU A 482 -1.70 -12.22 35.84
N THR A 483 -2.62 -11.45 36.41
CA THR A 483 -3.28 -11.77 37.69
C THR A 483 -4.71 -12.27 37.55
N GLU A 484 -5.26 -12.22 36.33
CA GLU A 484 -6.63 -12.62 36.02
C GLU A 484 -6.66 -14.01 35.39
N PRO A 485 -7.44 -14.97 35.95
CA PRO A 485 -7.67 -16.25 35.28
C PRO A 485 -8.27 -16.04 33.88
N GLU A 486 -7.85 -16.83 32.91
CA GLU A 486 -8.33 -16.81 31.52
C GLU A 486 -7.92 -15.58 30.67
N ALA A 487 -7.12 -14.64 31.23
CA ALA A 487 -6.64 -13.47 30.52
C ALA A 487 -5.25 -13.68 29.85
N ASP A 488 -4.73 -14.89 29.79
CA ASP A 488 -3.41 -15.21 29.24
C ASP A 488 -3.19 -14.66 27.82
N TRP A 489 -4.20 -14.77 26.97
CA TRP A 489 -4.11 -14.25 25.60
C TRP A 489 -3.99 -12.70 25.56
N VAL A 490 -4.63 -12.00 26.50
CA VAL A 490 -4.51 -10.54 26.64
C VAL A 490 -3.12 -10.18 27.14
N ALA A 491 -2.58 -10.98 28.09
CA ALA A 491 -1.23 -10.80 28.57
C ALA A 491 -0.20 -11.01 27.45
N VAL A 492 -0.39 -12.05 26.60
CA VAL A 492 0.50 -12.29 25.44
C VAL A 492 0.40 -11.13 24.44
N LEU A 493 -0.81 -10.66 24.14
CA LEU A 493 -1.02 -9.55 23.21
C LEU A 493 -0.39 -8.24 23.74
N ALA A 494 -0.72 -7.87 24.99
CA ALA A 494 -0.19 -6.67 25.63
C ALA A 494 1.34 -6.73 25.76
N GLY A 495 1.89 -7.88 26.19
CA GLY A 495 3.32 -8.07 26.33
C GLY A 495 4.08 -7.98 25.00
N THR A 496 3.50 -8.49 23.91
CA THR A 496 4.08 -8.38 22.55
C THR A 496 4.23 -6.91 22.13
N PHE A 497 3.16 -6.12 22.25
CA PHE A 497 3.19 -4.72 21.85
C PHE A 497 3.95 -3.84 22.86
N LEU A 498 3.93 -4.17 24.14
CA LEU A 498 4.76 -3.50 25.14
C LEU A 498 6.24 -3.71 24.86
N ALA A 499 6.68 -4.95 24.58
CA ALA A 499 8.04 -5.22 24.16
C ALA A 499 8.44 -4.44 22.90
N ASN A 500 7.50 -4.28 21.95
CA ASN A 500 7.75 -3.49 20.75
C ASN A 500 7.93 -1.98 21.06
N ILE A 501 7.13 -1.39 21.95
CA ILE A 501 7.32 0.00 22.39
C ILE A 501 8.68 0.17 23.10
N MET A 502 9.05 -0.77 24.01
CA MET A 502 10.35 -0.75 24.69
C MET A 502 11.51 -0.78 23.68
N LEU A 503 11.38 -1.64 22.67
CA LEU A 503 12.34 -1.72 21.58
C LEU A 503 12.49 -0.37 20.86
N ARG A 504 11.40 0.28 20.54
CA ARG A 504 11.40 1.58 19.86
C ARG A 504 11.99 2.71 20.72
N ASN A 505 11.82 2.60 22.02
CA ASN A 505 12.42 3.49 23.00
C ASN A 505 13.89 3.16 23.30
N GLY A 506 14.50 2.20 22.58
CA GLY A 506 15.90 1.81 22.75
C GLY A 506 16.19 0.98 24.02
N ARG A 507 15.15 0.48 24.69
CA ARG A 507 15.25 -0.25 25.97
C ARG A 507 15.41 -1.76 25.73
N GLY A 508 16.53 -2.15 25.10
CA GLY A 508 16.76 -3.54 24.63
C GLY A 508 16.68 -4.60 25.72
N ALA A 509 17.25 -4.36 26.91
CA ALA A 509 17.21 -5.31 28.01
C ALA A 509 15.79 -5.58 28.51
N GLU A 510 14.98 -4.53 28.64
CA GLU A 510 13.58 -4.62 29.05
C GLU A 510 12.72 -5.28 27.96
N THR A 511 12.98 -4.97 26.70
CA THR A 511 12.36 -5.68 25.56
C THR A 511 12.55 -7.18 25.67
N VAL A 512 13.79 -7.63 25.92
CA VAL A 512 14.12 -9.06 26.07
C VAL A 512 13.40 -9.68 27.24
N GLU A 513 13.35 -8.99 28.38
CA GLU A 513 12.69 -9.48 29.59
C GLU A 513 11.18 -9.66 29.37
N ILE A 514 10.51 -8.61 28.84
CA ILE A 514 9.08 -8.64 28.59
C ILE A 514 8.74 -9.69 27.53
N ALA A 515 9.45 -9.71 26.40
CA ALA A 515 9.19 -10.65 25.32
C ALA A 515 9.40 -12.12 25.77
N ARG A 516 10.44 -12.38 26.57
CA ARG A 516 10.67 -13.73 27.12
C ARG A 516 9.55 -14.17 28.06
N ARG A 517 9.13 -13.29 28.96
CA ARG A 517 8.01 -13.58 29.87
C ARG A 517 6.73 -13.81 29.10
N THR A 518 6.48 -13.00 28.08
CA THR A 518 5.32 -13.13 27.18
C THR A 518 5.30 -14.51 26.50
N LEU A 519 6.43 -14.92 25.92
CA LEU A 519 6.56 -16.24 25.29
C LEU A 519 6.44 -17.42 26.27
N ALA A 520 6.67 -17.20 27.58
CA ALA A 520 6.51 -18.21 28.60
C ALA A 520 5.06 -18.39 29.07
N ILE A 521 4.16 -17.43 28.79
CA ILE A 521 2.73 -17.52 29.13
C ILE A 521 2.04 -18.53 28.21
N GLY A 522 2.31 -18.47 26.91
CA GLY A 522 1.70 -19.32 25.89
C GLY A 522 1.74 -18.73 24.50
N ASP A 523 1.18 -19.47 23.54
CA ASP A 523 1.06 -19.06 22.16
C ASP A 523 -0.35 -18.48 21.89
N LEU A 524 -0.43 -17.33 21.24
CA LEU A 524 -1.69 -16.78 20.72
C LEU A 524 -2.04 -17.47 19.39
N ASP A 525 -1.23 -17.16 18.42
CA ASP A 525 -1.25 -17.72 17.07
C ASP A 525 0.20 -17.78 16.57
N PRO A 526 0.51 -18.62 15.58
CA PRO A 526 1.89 -18.81 15.13
C PRO A 526 2.54 -17.50 14.64
N ALA A 527 1.79 -16.59 13.98
CA ALA A 527 2.34 -15.36 13.43
C ALA A 527 2.64 -14.31 14.52
N THR A 528 1.78 -14.19 15.54
CA THR A 528 2.02 -13.28 16.67
C THR A 528 3.15 -13.80 17.56
N THR A 529 3.22 -15.11 17.78
CA THR A 529 4.33 -15.76 18.50
C THR A 529 5.66 -15.53 17.77
N ASP A 530 5.70 -15.67 16.45
CA ASP A 530 6.89 -15.39 15.63
C ASP A 530 7.31 -13.91 15.71
N PHE A 531 6.36 -13.00 15.59
CA PHE A 531 6.64 -11.57 15.75
C PHE A 531 7.23 -11.25 17.14
N THR A 532 6.72 -11.88 18.21
CA THR A 532 7.26 -11.71 19.55
C THR A 532 8.71 -12.22 19.66
N ARG A 533 9.03 -13.35 18.99
CA ARG A 533 10.41 -13.86 18.89
C ARG A 533 11.31 -12.91 18.11
N ALA A 534 10.82 -12.34 17.03
CA ALA A 534 11.53 -11.32 16.25
C ALA A 534 11.83 -10.07 17.10
N VAL A 535 10.85 -9.59 17.88
CA VAL A 535 11.02 -8.48 18.83
C VAL A 535 12.04 -8.83 19.90
N LEU A 536 11.99 -10.03 20.48
CA LEU A 536 12.97 -10.51 21.47
C LEU A 536 14.40 -10.49 20.88
N ALA A 537 14.60 -11.08 19.71
CA ALA A 537 15.91 -11.13 19.06
C ALA A 537 16.42 -9.72 18.71
N THR A 538 15.54 -8.83 18.25
CA THR A 538 15.89 -7.44 18.01
C THR A 538 16.22 -6.71 19.32
N GLY A 539 15.49 -6.94 20.39
CA GLY A 539 15.83 -6.43 21.73
C GLY A 539 17.22 -6.90 22.19
N ARG A 540 17.54 -8.17 21.95
CA ARG A 540 18.87 -8.73 22.24
C ARG A 540 19.98 -8.09 21.40
N LEU A 541 19.69 -7.77 20.14
CA LEU A 541 20.61 -7.04 19.28
C LEU A 541 21.00 -5.69 19.95
N TRP A 542 20.05 -4.99 20.52
CA TRP A 542 20.26 -3.69 21.16
C TRP A 542 20.92 -3.81 22.56
N ASP A 543 20.60 -4.89 23.28
CA ASP A 543 21.20 -5.14 24.60
C ASP A 543 22.64 -5.67 24.51
N ARG A 544 22.89 -6.68 23.68
CA ARG A 544 24.16 -7.43 23.66
C ARG A 544 24.82 -7.59 22.28
N GLY A 545 24.25 -6.96 21.28
CA GLY A 545 24.77 -6.99 19.91
C GLY A 545 24.31 -8.19 19.07
N PRO A 546 24.66 -8.19 17.76
CA PRO A 546 24.10 -9.12 16.78
C PRO A 546 24.48 -10.59 17.01
N ARG A 547 25.69 -10.87 17.50
CA ARG A 547 26.14 -12.24 17.78
C ARG A 547 25.34 -12.91 18.93
N ALA A 548 24.96 -12.12 19.92
CA ALA A 548 24.12 -12.63 21.00
C ALA A 548 22.70 -12.90 20.54
N ALA A 549 22.18 -12.01 19.70
CA ALA A 549 20.83 -12.12 19.12
C ALA A 549 20.68 -13.30 18.15
N LEU A 550 21.73 -13.65 17.39
CA LEU A 550 21.69 -14.81 16.49
C LEU A 550 21.37 -16.14 17.20
N ARG A 551 21.69 -16.25 18.50
CA ARG A 551 21.35 -17.45 19.28
C ARG A 551 19.83 -17.60 19.48
N ASP A 552 19.12 -16.48 19.58
CA ASP A 552 17.65 -16.49 19.75
C ASP A 552 16.92 -16.96 18.48
N VAL A 553 17.56 -16.85 17.31
CA VAL A 553 17.03 -17.26 16.00
C VAL A 553 17.70 -18.54 15.44
N ALA A 554 18.55 -19.21 16.23
CA ALA A 554 19.30 -20.40 15.81
C ALA A 554 18.42 -21.64 15.52
N HIS A 555 17.17 -21.61 15.95
CA HIS A 555 16.18 -22.67 15.68
C HIS A 555 15.67 -22.66 14.23
N LEU A 556 15.87 -21.57 13.49
CA LEU A 556 15.48 -21.49 12.07
C LEU A 556 16.35 -22.40 11.19
N PRO A 557 15.77 -23.04 10.17
CA PRO A 557 16.54 -23.75 9.16
C PRO A 557 17.66 -22.90 8.58
N ALA A 558 18.80 -23.52 8.29
CA ALA A 558 19.95 -22.81 7.70
C ALA A 558 19.62 -22.20 6.33
N GLU A 559 18.85 -22.94 5.52
CA GLU A 559 18.39 -22.51 4.21
C GLU A 559 17.11 -21.70 4.33
N SER A 560 17.16 -20.44 3.89
CA SER A 560 16.04 -19.48 3.98
C SER A 560 14.77 -19.96 3.29
N SER A 561 14.91 -20.70 2.19
CA SER A 561 13.79 -21.23 1.38
C SER A 561 12.94 -22.27 2.11
N THR A 562 13.49 -22.95 3.11
CA THR A 562 12.81 -23.99 3.89
C THR A 562 12.14 -23.49 5.17
N VAL A 563 12.32 -22.21 5.52
CA VAL A 563 11.68 -21.61 6.69
C VAL A 563 10.16 -21.53 6.46
N PRO A 564 9.30 -21.96 7.39
CA PRO A 564 7.84 -21.87 7.23
C PRO A 564 7.33 -20.42 7.17
N ASP A 565 6.18 -20.20 6.51
CA ASP A 565 5.60 -18.85 6.34
C ASP A 565 5.26 -18.17 7.68
N HIS A 566 4.87 -18.92 8.70
CA HIS A 566 4.60 -18.36 10.02
C HIS A 566 5.85 -17.96 10.81
N GLN A 567 7.07 -18.11 10.24
CA GLN A 567 8.36 -17.72 10.85
C GLN A 567 9.08 -16.64 10.06
N LEU A 568 8.38 -15.90 9.22
CA LEU A 568 8.97 -14.88 8.33
C LEU A 568 9.47 -13.65 9.09
N ASP A 569 8.85 -13.23 10.18
CA ASP A 569 9.34 -12.10 10.98
C ASP A 569 10.66 -12.43 11.69
N THR A 570 10.80 -13.66 12.21
CA THR A 570 12.07 -14.15 12.77
C THR A 570 13.13 -14.32 11.67
N LEU A 571 12.75 -14.76 10.45
CA LEU A 571 13.66 -14.83 9.30
C LEU A 571 14.13 -13.44 8.87
N ALA A 572 13.24 -12.45 8.80
CA ALA A 572 13.61 -11.06 8.55
C ALA A 572 14.63 -10.58 9.57
N THR A 573 14.37 -10.83 10.85
CA THR A 573 15.29 -10.46 11.94
C THR A 573 16.65 -11.15 11.78
N ARG A 574 16.72 -12.43 11.40
CA ARG A 574 17.99 -13.11 11.11
C ARG A 574 18.76 -12.42 9.99
N GLY A 575 18.08 -12.01 8.93
CA GLY A 575 18.68 -11.22 7.84
C GLY A 575 19.26 -9.90 8.33
N VAL A 576 18.54 -9.18 9.19
CA VAL A 576 19.02 -7.94 9.82
C VAL A 576 20.26 -8.18 10.69
N LEU A 577 20.27 -9.21 11.50
CA LEU A 577 21.42 -9.58 12.34
C LEU A 577 22.66 -9.88 11.49
N ARG A 578 22.49 -10.60 10.39
CA ARG A 578 23.56 -10.90 9.41
C ARG A 578 24.08 -9.64 8.72
N LEU A 579 23.19 -8.68 8.39
CA LEU A 579 23.60 -7.39 7.86
C LEU A 579 24.56 -6.67 8.82
N PHE A 580 24.24 -6.63 10.12
CA PHE A 580 25.09 -5.97 11.10
C PHE A 580 26.39 -6.72 11.41
N LEU A 581 26.46 -8.00 11.05
CA LEU A 581 27.71 -8.78 11.07
C LEU A 581 28.53 -8.67 9.78
N GLY A 582 28.01 -7.97 8.76
CA GLY A 582 28.67 -7.85 7.47
C GLY A 582 28.53 -9.08 6.57
N GLU A 583 27.67 -10.03 6.91
CA GLU A 583 27.37 -11.24 6.13
C GLU A 583 26.35 -10.93 5.03
N LEU A 584 26.74 -10.04 4.08
CA LEU A 584 25.79 -9.43 3.13
C LEU A 584 25.05 -10.46 2.26
N ALA A 585 25.73 -11.48 1.75
CA ALA A 585 25.11 -12.52 0.91
C ALA A 585 24.02 -13.31 1.68
N SER A 586 24.30 -13.70 2.93
CA SER A 586 23.36 -14.43 3.76
C SER A 586 22.20 -13.53 4.21
N ALA A 587 22.47 -12.27 4.51
CA ALA A 587 21.46 -11.27 4.83
C ALA A 587 20.50 -11.07 3.64
N ARG A 588 21.04 -10.93 2.44
CA ARG A 588 20.27 -10.81 1.20
C ARG A 588 19.38 -12.04 0.98
N ALA A 589 19.88 -13.24 1.16
CA ALA A 589 19.12 -14.48 0.97
C ALA A 589 17.90 -14.55 1.91
N ASP A 590 18.07 -14.20 3.19
CA ASP A 590 16.98 -14.18 4.17
C ASP A 590 15.94 -13.11 3.81
N LEU A 591 16.38 -11.86 3.63
CA LEU A 591 15.47 -10.72 3.36
C LEU A 591 14.73 -10.87 2.03
N ALA A 592 15.41 -11.34 0.98
CA ALA A 592 14.78 -11.60 -0.32
C ALA A 592 13.74 -12.73 -0.24
N THR A 593 13.96 -13.74 0.60
CA THR A 593 12.98 -14.82 0.82
C THR A 593 11.73 -14.28 1.49
N VAL A 594 11.87 -13.45 2.56
CA VAL A 594 10.73 -12.78 3.20
C VAL A 594 9.99 -11.90 2.20
N ALA A 595 10.69 -11.03 1.49
CA ALA A 595 10.08 -10.12 0.50
C ALA A 595 9.33 -10.85 -0.61
N ARG A 596 9.82 -12.01 -1.06
CA ARG A 596 9.16 -12.84 -2.06
C ARG A 596 7.86 -13.45 -1.52
N ARG A 597 7.91 -14.05 -0.32
CA ARG A 597 6.75 -14.74 0.28
C ARG A 597 5.68 -13.75 0.75
N ASP A 598 6.09 -12.57 1.24
CA ASP A 598 5.15 -11.51 1.58
C ASP A 598 4.35 -11.03 0.36
N ARG A 599 4.98 -10.97 -0.83
CA ARG A 599 4.28 -10.74 -2.11
C ARG A 599 3.29 -11.85 -2.46
N GLN A 600 3.55 -13.08 -2.03
CA GLN A 600 2.66 -14.23 -2.24
C GLN A 600 1.52 -14.28 -1.22
N GLY A 601 1.49 -13.33 -0.27
CA GLY A 601 0.41 -13.21 0.70
C GLY A 601 0.71 -13.84 2.07
N ALA A 602 1.96 -14.19 2.36
CA ALA A 602 2.31 -14.78 3.65
C ALA A 602 2.17 -13.83 4.86
N GLY A 603 2.12 -12.50 4.63
CA GLY A 603 1.69 -11.52 5.64
C GLY A 603 2.72 -11.23 6.74
N SER A 604 3.99 -11.00 6.40
CA SER A 604 5.01 -10.54 7.37
C SER A 604 4.65 -9.18 7.96
N LYS A 605 4.71 -9.03 9.29
CA LYS A 605 4.54 -7.74 9.97
C LYS A 605 5.75 -6.80 9.78
N LEU A 606 6.90 -7.35 9.36
CA LEU A 606 8.15 -6.62 9.10
C LEU A 606 8.41 -6.37 7.60
N GLY A 607 7.42 -6.53 6.71
CA GLY A 607 7.60 -6.47 5.26
C GLY A 607 8.24 -5.16 4.75
N SER A 608 7.76 -3.99 5.18
CA SER A 608 8.34 -2.69 4.80
C SER A 608 9.77 -2.53 5.35
N LEU A 609 10.02 -2.92 6.60
CA LEU A 609 11.36 -2.89 7.20
C LEU A 609 12.32 -3.83 6.47
N THR A 610 11.85 -5.03 6.11
CA THR A 610 12.61 -6.02 5.34
C THR A 610 13.13 -5.43 4.02
N LEU A 611 12.26 -4.78 3.24
CA LEU A 611 12.64 -4.13 1.98
C LEU A 611 13.60 -2.96 2.20
N SER A 612 13.38 -2.17 3.24
CA SER A 612 14.26 -1.05 3.59
C SER A 612 15.68 -1.51 3.90
N LEU A 613 15.81 -2.56 4.72
CA LEU A 613 17.13 -3.09 5.09
C LEU A 613 17.75 -3.93 3.99
N MET A 614 16.96 -4.54 3.11
CA MET A 614 17.46 -5.14 1.87
C MET A 614 18.11 -4.09 0.97
N SER A 615 17.51 -2.89 0.85
CA SER A 615 18.13 -1.75 0.15
C SER A 615 19.47 -1.33 0.77
N VAL A 616 19.60 -1.38 2.10
CA VAL A 616 20.90 -1.12 2.76
C VAL A 616 21.94 -2.20 2.42
N VAL A 617 21.53 -3.47 2.34
CA VAL A 617 22.43 -4.55 1.87
C VAL A 617 22.86 -4.29 0.43
N ASP A 618 21.91 -3.93 -0.44
CA ASP A 618 22.18 -3.63 -1.85
C ASP A 618 23.11 -2.42 -2.00
N TYR A 619 22.91 -1.37 -1.18
CA TYR A 619 23.81 -0.21 -1.14
C TYR A 619 25.24 -0.60 -0.78
N LEU A 620 25.41 -1.41 0.27
CA LEU A 620 26.72 -1.87 0.72
C LEU A 620 27.40 -2.81 -0.31
N ASP A 621 26.63 -3.66 -0.96
CA ASP A 621 27.10 -4.62 -1.96
C ASP A 621 27.33 -3.99 -3.36
N GLY A 622 26.89 -2.74 -3.53
CA GLY A 622 27.06 -1.94 -4.74
C GLY A 622 25.99 -2.12 -5.81
N ASP A 623 24.91 -2.83 -5.51
CA ASP A 623 23.73 -2.95 -6.38
C ASP A 623 22.72 -1.84 -6.06
N TRP A 624 23.10 -0.61 -6.35
CA TRP A 624 22.29 0.56 -5.99
C TRP A 624 20.95 0.63 -6.72
N ASP A 625 20.86 0.02 -7.90
CA ASP A 625 19.62 -0.02 -8.68
C ASP A 625 18.59 -0.97 -8.04
N ALA A 626 19.06 -2.14 -7.56
CA ALA A 626 18.21 -3.03 -6.76
C ALA A 626 17.78 -2.38 -5.44
N GLY A 627 18.71 -1.66 -4.79
CA GLY A 627 18.44 -0.91 -3.57
C GLY A 627 17.34 0.14 -3.75
N GLU A 628 17.38 0.91 -4.82
CA GLU A 628 16.37 1.91 -5.17
C GLU A 628 14.99 1.27 -5.41
N SER A 629 14.96 0.17 -6.16
CA SER A 629 13.73 -0.62 -6.36
C SER A 629 13.14 -1.15 -5.05
N ALA A 630 13.99 -1.58 -4.12
CA ALA A 630 13.53 -2.05 -2.81
C ALA A 630 12.92 -0.92 -1.97
N VAL A 631 13.53 0.28 -2.00
CA VAL A 631 13.01 1.48 -1.35
C VAL A 631 11.64 1.88 -1.89
N ASP A 632 11.48 1.95 -3.22
CA ASP A 632 10.21 2.31 -3.84
C ASP A 632 9.08 1.37 -3.39
N ARG A 633 9.38 0.09 -3.29
CA ARG A 633 8.43 -0.91 -2.78
C ARG A 633 8.13 -0.71 -1.29
N ALA A 634 9.16 -0.45 -0.47
CA ALA A 634 8.98 -0.23 0.97
C ALA A 634 8.10 1.00 1.23
N LEU A 635 8.36 2.12 0.54
CA LEU A 635 7.57 3.35 0.64
C LEU A 635 6.14 3.15 0.15
N ALA A 636 5.96 2.36 -0.90
CA ALA A 636 4.64 2.04 -1.41
C ALA A 636 3.80 1.21 -0.42
N ILE A 637 4.41 0.24 0.26
CA ILE A 637 3.76 -0.56 1.30
C ILE A 637 3.40 0.34 2.49
N ALA A 638 4.34 1.14 2.97
CA ALA A 638 4.12 2.06 4.09
C ALA A 638 2.95 3.03 3.80
N ALA A 639 2.89 3.58 2.58
CA ALA A 639 1.81 4.47 2.16
C ALA A 639 0.46 3.76 2.03
N ALA A 640 0.44 2.50 1.56
CA ALA A 640 -0.79 1.73 1.38
C ALA A 640 -1.40 1.31 2.73
N GLN A 641 -0.57 1.07 3.74
CA GLN A 641 -0.99 0.62 5.06
C GLN A 641 -1.12 1.77 6.08
N ASP A 642 -0.90 3.02 5.69
CA ASP A 642 -0.79 4.19 6.57
C ASP A 642 0.19 3.96 7.75
N GLN A 643 1.25 3.16 7.50
CA GLN A 643 2.26 2.81 8.49
C GLN A 643 3.35 3.88 8.54
N ARG A 644 3.25 4.80 9.48
CA ARG A 644 4.29 5.81 9.74
C ARG A 644 5.63 5.21 10.19
N ILE A 645 5.56 4.03 10.78
CA ILE A 645 6.70 3.35 11.44
C ILE A 645 7.68 2.75 10.41
N GLY A 646 7.20 2.16 9.30
CA GLY A 646 8.05 1.60 8.24
C GLY A 646 8.68 2.66 7.33
N ASP A 647 8.13 3.87 7.32
CA ASP A 647 8.53 4.95 6.42
C ASP A 647 9.95 5.49 6.74
N SER A 648 10.32 5.57 8.02
CA SER A 648 11.62 6.13 8.43
C SER A 648 12.81 5.31 7.94
N ALA A 649 12.76 3.99 8.05
CA ALA A 649 13.83 3.09 7.57
C ALA A 649 13.97 3.15 6.04
N ALA A 650 12.84 3.20 5.32
CA ALA A 650 12.84 3.27 3.87
C ALA A 650 13.46 4.60 3.38
N ARG A 651 13.15 5.71 4.02
CA ARG A 651 13.74 7.01 3.67
C ARG A 651 15.22 7.11 3.99
N PHE A 652 15.66 6.53 5.08
CA PHE A 652 17.10 6.42 5.36
C PHE A 652 17.81 5.63 4.26
N ALA A 653 17.28 4.47 3.86
CA ALA A 653 17.85 3.67 2.78
C ALA A 653 17.85 4.42 1.43
N ALA A 654 16.80 5.18 1.12
CA ALA A 654 16.72 6.06 -0.05
C ALA A 654 17.85 7.08 -0.07
N VAL A 655 18.07 7.77 1.06
CA VAL A 655 19.13 8.78 1.16
C VAL A 655 20.51 8.17 0.94
N CYS A 656 20.78 6.95 1.40
CA CYS A 656 22.07 6.29 1.16
C CYS A 656 22.39 6.20 -0.34
N VAL A 657 21.45 5.70 -1.14
CA VAL A 657 21.65 5.53 -2.58
C VAL A 657 21.64 6.88 -3.32
N GLN A 658 20.65 7.73 -3.06
CA GLN A 658 20.48 9.00 -3.77
C GLN A 658 21.60 9.99 -3.47
N ALA A 659 22.04 10.08 -2.20
CA ALA A 659 23.21 10.88 -1.85
C ALA A 659 24.48 10.34 -2.51
N GLY A 660 24.66 9.04 -2.54
CA GLY A 660 25.77 8.39 -3.24
C GLY A 660 25.81 8.76 -4.72
N ARG A 661 24.67 8.86 -5.38
CA ARG A 661 24.53 9.25 -6.80
C ARG A 661 24.57 10.76 -7.04
N GLY A 662 24.48 11.59 -5.99
CA GLY A 662 24.42 13.04 -6.10
C GLY A 662 23.06 13.58 -6.51
N GLN A 663 21.99 12.81 -6.28
CA GLN A 663 20.59 13.21 -6.50
C GLN A 663 20.10 14.06 -5.32
N TRP A 664 20.61 15.29 -5.23
CA TRP A 664 20.50 16.12 -4.04
C TRP A 664 19.06 16.45 -3.65
N ASP A 665 18.21 16.85 -4.61
CA ASP A 665 16.84 17.28 -4.34
C ASP A 665 15.99 16.13 -3.79
N ALA A 666 16.17 14.92 -4.33
CA ALA A 666 15.48 13.73 -3.85
C ALA A 666 15.94 13.35 -2.44
N ALA A 667 17.26 13.33 -2.19
CA ALA A 667 17.82 13.04 -0.87
C ALA A 667 17.40 14.08 0.19
N ASP A 668 17.43 15.39 -0.14
CA ASP A 668 16.96 16.46 0.75
C ASP A 668 15.48 16.29 1.09
N THR A 669 14.64 15.93 0.10
CA THR A 669 13.22 15.68 0.32
C THR A 669 13.00 14.55 1.33
N HIS A 670 13.75 13.45 1.25
CA HIS A 670 13.65 12.36 2.22
C HIS A 670 14.11 12.78 3.62
N VAL A 671 15.19 13.53 3.74
CA VAL A 671 15.67 14.07 5.03
C VAL A 671 14.64 15.02 5.65
N GLU A 672 14.00 15.86 4.85
CA GLU A 672 12.93 16.76 5.33
C GLU A 672 11.72 16.01 5.87
N VAL A 673 11.27 14.96 5.14
CA VAL A 673 10.18 14.10 5.61
C VAL A 673 10.56 13.37 6.90
N LEU A 674 11.79 12.80 6.98
CA LEU A 674 12.32 12.20 8.21
C LEU A 674 12.31 13.18 9.38
N SER A 675 12.72 14.44 9.16
CA SER A 675 12.68 15.47 10.20
C SER A 675 11.27 15.74 10.72
N ARG A 676 10.25 15.71 9.84
CA ARG A 676 8.84 15.84 10.23
C ARG A 676 8.36 14.63 11.02
N LEU A 677 8.70 13.43 10.58
CA LEU A 677 8.33 12.17 11.26
C LEU A 677 8.99 12.09 12.65
N THR A 678 10.28 12.42 12.75
CA THR A 678 11.00 12.41 14.03
C THR A 678 10.37 13.37 15.04
N ARG A 679 9.95 14.57 14.61
CA ARG A 679 9.24 15.52 15.49
C ARG A 679 7.86 15.02 15.90
N ALA A 680 7.15 14.33 15.02
CA ALA A 680 5.82 13.81 15.29
C ALA A 680 5.84 12.58 16.19
N LEU A 681 6.80 11.67 16.02
CA LEU A 681 6.87 10.40 16.75
C LEU A 681 7.71 10.46 18.02
N GLY A 682 8.72 11.32 18.07
CA GLY A 682 9.58 11.55 19.27
C GLY A 682 10.41 10.35 19.71
N SER A 683 10.41 9.24 18.96
CA SER A 683 11.09 8.01 19.32
C SER A 683 12.60 8.09 19.03
N PRO A 684 13.46 7.49 19.86
CA PRO A 684 14.90 7.41 19.63
C PRO A 684 15.27 6.77 18.29
N VAL A 685 14.49 5.81 17.79
CA VAL A 685 14.73 5.13 16.50
C VAL A 685 14.67 6.10 15.33
N GLU A 686 13.67 6.98 15.30
CA GLU A 686 13.52 7.98 14.24
C GLU A 686 14.66 9.01 14.28
N ILE A 687 15.15 9.34 15.46
CA ILE A 687 16.31 10.24 15.60
C ILE A 687 17.56 9.59 14.98
N VAL A 688 17.75 8.28 15.19
CA VAL A 688 18.86 7.55 14.58
C VAL A 688 18.77 7.56 13.07
N TYR A 689 17.62 7.21 12.49
CA TYR A 689 17.44 7.21 11.04
C TYR A 689 17.66 8.61 10.44
N LEU A 690 17.10 9.65 11.06
CA LEU A 690 17.30 11.03 10.61
C LEU A 690 18.78 11.44 10.67
N SER A 691 19.45 11.20 11.80
CA SER A 691 20.86 11.59 11.99
C SER A 691 21.77 10.86 11.02
N LEU A 692 21.57 9.56 10.81
CA LEU A 692 22.35 8.77 9.85
C LEU A 692 22.09 9.22 8.40
N ALA A 693 20.84 9.47 8.03
CA ALA A 693 20.48 9.97 6.71
C ALA A 693 21.15 11.33 6.43
N ALA A 694 20.99 12.28 7.35
CA ALA A 694 21.56 13.61 7.18
C ALA A 694 23.11 13.58 7.19
N ALA A 695 23.73 12.74 8.02
CA ALA A 695 25.18 12.60 8.05
C ALA A 695 25.73 11.92 6.79
N THR A 696 25.02 10.91 6.24
CA THR A 696 25.40 10.25 4.99
C THR A 696 25.28 11.20 3.79
N LEU A 697 24.22 12.01 3.75
CA LEU A 697 24.06 13.07 2.75
C LEU A 697 25.19 14.11 2.83
N ALA A 698 25.53 14.55 4.04
CA ALA A 698 26.65 15.48 4.27
C ALA A 698 28.00 14.83 3.89
N GLN A 699 28.22 13.54 4.15
CA GLN A 699 29.41 12.80 3.71
C GLN A 699 29.55 12.81 2.19
N ALA A 700 28.46 12.53 1.48
CA ALA A 700 28.48 12.55 0.02
C ALA A 700 28.81 13.95 -0.54
N ARG A 701 28.39 15.02 0.16
CA ARG A 701 28.71 16.42 -0.14
C ARG A 701 30.11 16.83 0.32
N ALA A 702 30.80 15.99 1.08
CA ALA A 702 32.06 16.31 1.77
C ALA A 702 31.95 17.50 2.76
N ASP A 703 30.77 17.70 3.35
CA ASP A 703 30.49 18.75 4.36
C ASP A 703 30.66 18.19 5.78
N HIS A 704 31.89 18.11 6.24
CA HIS A 704 32.23 17.58 7.57
C HIS A 704 31.55 18.35 8.74
N PRO A 705 31.46 19.70 8.71
CA PRO A 705 30.69 20.43 9.71
C PRO A 705 29.20 20.03 9.75
N ALA A 706 28.55 19.82 8.60
CA ALA A 706 27.18 19.36 8.56
C ALA A 706 27.05 17.94 9.08
N MET A 707 28.03 17.06 8.84
CA MET A 707 28.07 15.72 9.42
C MET A 707 28.03 15.75 10.95
N LEU A 708 28.88 16.63 11.58
CA LEU A 708 28.89 16.78 13.04
C LEU A 708 27.55 17.25 13.56
N ARG A 709 26.95 18.28 12.95
CA ARG A 709 25.63 18.77 13.36
C ARG A 709 24.56 17.69 13.26
N ALA A 710 24.60 16.86 12.20
CA ALA A 710 23.66 15.78 12.00
C ALA A 710 23.78 14.67 13.07
N LEU A 711 24.97 14.41 13.54
CA LEU A 711 25.27 13.39 14.55
C LEU A 711 25.11 13.88 16.00
N GLU A 712 25.14 15.19 16.25
CA GLU A 712 25.07 15.82 17.59
C GLU A 712 23.91 15.28 18.44
N PRO A 713 22.64 15.12 17.92
CA PRO A 713 21.53 14.62 18.72
C PRO A 713 21.74 13.23 19.31
N LEU A 714 22.59 12.41 18.67
CA LEU A 714 22.92 11.06 19.15
C LEU A 714 23.86 11.07 20.36
N PHE A 715 24.73 12.10 20.46
CA PHE A 715 25.74 12.22 21.51
C PHE A 715 25.26 13.06 22.69
N GLU A 716 24.49 14.12 22.47
CA GLU A 716 23.91 14.90 23.56
C GLU A 716 22.96 14.08 24.44
N ARG A 717 22.17 13.19 23.85
CA ARG A 717 21.32 12.26 24.60
C ARG A 717 22.11 11.22 25.38
N ALA A 718 23.21 10.72 24.80
CA ALA A 718 24.08 9.78 25.49
C ALA A 718 24.70 10.37 26.77
N SER A 719 24.98 11.68 26.79
CA SER A 719 25.53 12.35 27.97
C SER A 719 24.50 12.67 29.06
N ARG A 720 23.24 12.77 28.74
CA ARG A 720 22.15 13.05 29.70
C ARG A 720 21.55 11.80 30.37
N THR A 721 21.84 10.61 29.85
CA THR A 721 21.18 9.35 30.26
C THR A 721 22.07 8.42 31.09
N GLU A 722 23.25 8.88 31.55
CA GLU A 722 24.08 8.08 32.48
C GLU A 722 23.34 7.77 33.78
N ASP A 723 22.34 8.58 34.17
CA ASP A 723 21.56 8.38 35.41
C ASP A 723 20.26 7.57 35.22
N ASP A 724 19.71 7.43 33.98
CA ASP A 724 18.41 6.78 33.72
C ASP A 724 18.50 5.38 33.10
N GLY A 725 19.69 4.80 32.98
CA GLY A 725 19.87 3.44 32.44
C GLY A 725 19.58 3.27 30.93
N ILE A 726 19.21 4.32 30.21
CA ILE A 726 19.01 4.29 28.77
C ILE A 726 20.36 4.43 28.07
N GLN A 727 21.03 3.32 27.82
CA GLN A 727 22.22 3.31 26.97
C GLN A 727 21.82 3.59 25.51
N LEU A 728 21.84 4.88 25.12
CA LEU A 728 21.67 5.35 23.73
C LEU A 728 22.86 4.99 22.81
N ARG A 729 23.73 4.11 23.23
CA ARG A 729 24.61 3.40 22.30
C ARG A 729 23.77 2.43 21.50
N PHE A 730 23.15 2.94 20.47
CA PHE A 730 22.41 2.14 19.48
C PHE A 730 23.37 1.15 18.83
N LYS A 731 23.59 0.03 19.49
CA LYS A 731 24.54 -1.01 19.08
C LYS A 731 24.36 -1.48 17.62
N PRO A 732 23.14 -1.57 17.06
CA PRO A 732 22.98 -1.97 15.66
C PRO A 732 23.63 -1.03 14.66
N PHE A 733 23.44 0.27 14.83
CA PHE A 733 23.97 1.30 13.95
C PHE A 733 25.20 2.01 14.51
N TRP A 734 25.66 1.61 15.68
CA TRP A 734 26.74 2.29 16.39
C TRP A 734 28.03 2.34 15.58
N LEU A 735 28.42 1.23 14.93
CA LEU A 735 29.62 1.17 14.10
C LEU A 735 29.54 2.14 12.90
N TRP A 736 28.36 2.28 12.31
CA TRP A 736 28.13 3.25 11.23
C TRP A 736 28.22 4.68 11.75
N GLN A 737 27.56 4.98 12.88
CA GLN A 737 27.61 6.28 13.52
C GLN A 737 29.05 6.68 13.87
N GLN A 738 29.81 5.79 14.50
CA GLN A 738 31.21 6.02 14.86
C GLN A 738 32.09 6.25 13.64
N SER A 739 31.87 5.52 12.55
CA SER A 739 32.61 5.72 11.31
C SER A 739 32.39 7.13 10.73
N LEU A 740 31.13 7.58 10.68
CA LEU A 740 30.80 8.93 10.23
C LEU A 740 31.37 10.01 11.19
N LEU A 741 31.33 9.74 12.50
CA LEU A 741 31.86 10.65 13.51
C LEU A 741 33.40 10.83 13.38
N VAL A 742 34.15 9.73 13.24
CA VAL A 742 35.61 9.78 13.04
C VAL A 742 35.96 10.59 11.80
N GLU A 743 35.23 10.36 10.69
CA GLU A 743 35.43 11.10 9.45
C GLU A 743 35.15 12.60 9.64
N ALA A 744 34.05 12.96 10.26
CA ALA A 744 33.62 14.32 10.49
C ALA A 744 34.61 15.09 11.43
N LEU A 745 35.02 14.44 12.53
CA LEU A 745 35.97 14.99 13.47
C LEU A 745 37.36 15.21 12.82
N THR A 746 37.81 14.25 12.01
CA THR A 746 39.09 14.38 11.29
C THR A 746 39.02 15.51 10.28
N GLY A 747 37.93 15.59 9.50
CA GLY A 747 37.74 16.64 8.49
C GLY A 747 37.56 18.04 9.04
N THR A 748 37.12 18.19 10.31
CA THR A 748 37.02 19.47 11.02
C THR A 748 38.26 19.80 11.87
N GLY A 749 39.32 18.96 11.82
CA GLY A 749 40.56 19.18 12.55
C GLY A 749 40.53 18.85 14.04
N GLN A 750 39.49 18.22 14.54
CA GLN A 750 39.33 17.82 15.94
C GLN A 750 40.06 16.49 16.22
N LEU A 751 41.36 16.43 15.97
CA LEU A 751 42.14 15.20 15.86
C LEU A 751 42.20 14.38 17.16
N THR A 752 42.19 15.03 18.35
CA THR A 752 42.16 14.32 19.63
C THR A 752 40.83 13.57 19.83
N ALA A 753 39.73 14.21 19.50
CA ALA A 753 38.40 13.61 19.57
C ALA A 753 38.26 12.49 18.54
N ALA A 754 38.75 12.71 17.31
CA ALA A 754 38.78 11.70 16.25
C ALA A 754 39.56 10.45 16.67
N ALA A 755 40.74 10.63 17.30
CA ALA A 755 41.54 9.49 17.79
C ALA A 755 40.84 8.70 18.89
N ARG A 756 40.08 9.37 19.76
CA ARG A 756 39.27 8.69 20.76
C ARG A 756 38.14 7.90 20.12
N ALA A 757 37.36 8.53 19.23
CA ALA A 757 36.26 7.88 18.53
C ALA A 757 36.75 6.69 17.67
N LEU A 758 37.93 6.80 17.06
CA LEU A 758 38.52 5.69 16.29
C LEU A 758 38.92 4.52 17.20
N ARG A 759 39.44 4.77 18.41
CA ARG A 759 39.72 3.67 19.38
C ARG A 759 38.44 2.96 19.79
N GLU A 760 37.39 3.69 20.10
CA GLU A 760 36.10 3.12 20.42
C GLU A 760 35.54 2.30 19.24
N LEU A 761 35.75 2.77 18.01
CA LEU A 761 35.39 2.02 16.81
C LEU A 761 36.16 0.71 16.67
N HIS A 762 37.48 0.72 16.95
CA HIS A 762 38.33 -0.47 16.95
C HIS A 762 37.90 -1.50 18.04
N GLU A 763 37.58 -1.02 19.23
CA GLU A 763 37.11 -1.90 20.34
C GLU A 763 35.76 -2.56 20.02
N GLY A 764 34.90 -1.87 19.29
CA GLY A 764 33.59 -2.41 18.88
C GLY A 764 33.62 -3.27 17.61
N TYR A 765 34.71 -3.21 16.84
CA TYR A 765 34.89 -3.95 15.60
C TYR A 765 35.62 -5.28 15.85
N ASP A 766 35.09 -6.36 15.34
CA ASP A 766 35.58 -7.74 15.55
C ASP A 766 36.54 -8.26 14.48
N GLY A 767 36.95 -7.40 13.54
CA GLY A 767 37.88 -7.76 12.49
C GLY A 767 37.26 -8.38 11.24
N THR A 768 35.93 -8.46 11.15
CA THR A 768 35.23 -9.13 10.03
C THR A 768 34.45 -8.17 9.12
N GLY A 769 34.14 -8.60 7.90
CA GLY A 769 33.29 -7.90 6.95
C GLY A 769 33.87 -6.59 6.38
N TYR A 770 33.01 -5.79 5.74
CA TYR A 770 33.37 -4.55 5.07
C TYR A 770 33.90 -3.43 6.00
N LEU A 771 33.56 -3.51 7.27
CA LEU A 771 34.00 -2.52 8.27
C LEU A 771 35.52 -2.45 8.41
N GLY A 772 36.26 -3.53 8.12
CA GLY A 772 37.72 -3.52 8.08
C GLY A 772 38.26 -2.51 7.07
N ILE A 773 37.63 -2.38 5.92
CA ILE A 773 37.99 -1.39 4.89
C ILE A 773 37.73 0.03 5.42
N VAL A 774 36.58 0.25 6.06
CA VAL A 774 36.19 1.55 6.62
C VAL A 774 37.17 1.98 7.73
N VAL A 775 37.45 1.09 8.69
CA VAL A 775 38.36 1.34 9.81
C VAL A 775 39.77 1.61 9.31
N ALA A 776 40.27 0.84 8.36
CA ALA A 776 41.60 1.06 7.78
C ALA A 776 41.70 2.42 7.08
N ARG A 777 40.69 2.80 6.27
CA ARG A 777 40.62 4.09 5.62
C ARG A 777 40.66 5.24 6.64
N LEU A 778 39.80 5.18 7.67
CA LEU A 778 39.69 6.21 8.69
C LEU A 778 40.97 6.34 9.53
N SER A 779 41.61 5.20 9.85
CA SER A 779 42.90 5.18 10.53
C SER A 779 43.98 5.90 9.73
N GLY A 780 44.04 5.64 8.41
CA GLY A 780 45.00 6.30 7.53
C GLY A 780 44.71 7.80 7.37
N VAL A 781 43.43 8.18 7.14
CA VAL A 781 43.03 9.59 6.99
C VAL A 781 43.36 10.39 8.28
N LEU A 782 43.15 9.79 9.44
CA LEU A 782 43.51 10.42 10.71
C LEU A 782 45.04 10.56 10.86
N ALA A 783 45.81 9.53 10.46
CA ALA A 783 47.28 9.59 10.48
C ALA A 783 47.81 10.70 9.54
N GLU A 784 47.19 10.86 8.36
CA GLU A 784 47.51 11.96 7.44
C GLU A 784 47.26 13.32 8.11
N ALA A 785 46.07 13.50 8.70
CA ALA A 785 45.67 14.74 9.36
C ALA A 785 46.59 15.07 10.56
N GLN A 786 47.17 14.04 11.19
CA GLN A 786 48.18 14.20 12.28
C GLN A 786 49.58 14.43 11.78
N GLY A 787 49.81 14.60 10.47
CA GLY A 787 51.14 14.80 9.91
C GLY A 787 52.00 13.53 9.83
N ARG A 788 51.42 12.36 9.86
CA ARG A 788 52.09 11.05 9.81
C ARG A 788 51.75 10.26 8.51
N PRO A 789 52.04 10.81 7.32
CA PRO A 789 51.61 10.21 6.08
C PRO A 789 52.30 8.86 5.77
N ARG A 790 53.49 8.59 6.32
CA ARG A 790 54.15 7.27 6.19
C ARG A 790 53.41 6.19 6.94
N ASP A 791 52.87 6.48 8.11
CA ASP A 791 52.04 5.55 8.86
C ASP A 791 50.71 5.29 8.11
N ALA A 792 50.14 6.32 7.54
CA ALA A 792 48.94 6.20 6.69
C ALA A 792 49.18 5.27 5.49
N LEU A 793 50.30 5.41 4.78
CA LEU A 793 50.67 4.56 3.68
C LEU A 793 50.78 3.08 4.09
N ALA A 794 51.43 2.79 5.22
CA ALA A 794 51.55 1.42 5.73
C ALA A 794 50.20 0.80 6.11
N ILE A 795 49.25 1.61 6.59
CA ILE A 795 47.88 1.19 6.89
C ILE A 795 47.12 0.85 5.60
N TYR A 796 47.15 1.77 4.65
CA TYR A 796 46.46 1.59 3.37
C TYR A 796 47.01 0.41 2.57
N GLU A 797 48.32 0.25 2.46
CA GLU A 797 48.97 -0.83 1.74
C GLU A 797 48.55 -2.21 2.27
N ARG A 798 48.53 -2.37 3.58
CA ARG A 798 48.03 -3.61 4.21
C ARG A 798 46.55 -3.87 3.89
N ALA A 799 45.74 -2.82 3.92
CA ALA A 799 44.31 -2.92 3.70
C ALA A 799 43.94 -3.22 2.23
N VAL A 800 44.64 -2.62 1.26
CA VAL A 800 44.39 -2.90 -0.16
C VAL A 800 44.96 -4.27 -0.58
N GLY A 801 45.95 -4.80 0.12
CA GLY A 801 46.59 -6.10 -0.14
C GLY A 801 45.81 -7.30 0.47
N SER A 802 44.85 -7.08 1.37
CA SER A 802 44.08 -8.16 1.98
C SER A 802 43.00 -8.68 1.02
N SER A 803 43.15 -9.96 0.62
CA SER A 803 42.37 -10.60 -0.45
C SER A 803 40.93 -11.00 -0.08
N GLY A 804 40.57 -11.03 1.20
CA GLY A 804 39.29 -11.57 1.67
C GLY A 804 38.09 -10.63 1.62
N ALA A 805 38.32 -9.30 1.47
CA ALA A 805 37.24 -8.28 1.45
C ALA A 805 37.20 -7.53 0.10
N ALA A 806 37.89 -8.01 -0.91
CA ALA A 806 38.17 -7.25 -2.15
C ALA A 806 36.91 -6.88 -2.96
N ASP A 807 35.84 -7.65 -2.85
CA ASP A 807 34.62 -7.48 -3.64
C ASP A 807 33.40 -7.02 -2.84
N SER A 808 33.49 -6.93 -1.49
CA SER A 808 32.41 -6.37 -0.66
C SER A 808 32.57 -4.86 -0.46
N ALA A 809 31.45 -4.16 -0.42
CA ALA A 809 31.33 -2.71 -0.17
C ALA A 809 32.18 -1.85 -1.15
N PRO A 810 31.90 -1.91 -2.46
CA PRO A 810 32.74 -1.28 -3.50
C PRO A 810 32.87 0.24 -3.33
N LEU A 811 31.91 0.95 -2.75
CA LEU A 811 32.03 2.37 -2.43
C LEU A 811 33.18 2.62 -1.45
N TYR A 812 33.15 1.91 -0.32
CA TYR A 812 34.18 2.10 0.72
C TYR A 812 35.55 1.61 0.27
N ARG A 813 35.56 0.59 -0.57
CA ARG A 813 36.80 0.12 -1.20
C ARG A 813 37.38 1.19 -2.13
N ALA A 814 36.56 1.81 -2.95
CA ALA A 814 37.00 2.91 -3.82
C ALA A 814 37.51 4.12 -3.02
N MET A 815 36.83 4.46 -1.90
CA MET A 815 37.29 5.54 -0.99
C MET A 815 38.67 5.22 -0.37
N LEU A 816 38.93 3.98 0.01
CA LEU A 816 40.22 3.54 0.52
C LEU A 816 41.31 3.65 -0.57
N GLU A 817 41.05 3.13 -1.78
CA GLU A 817 41.95 3.19 -2.93
C GLU A 817 42.29 4.61 -3.34
N GLN A 818 41.26 5.51 -3.33
CA GLN A 818 41.44 6.93 -3.57
C GLN A 818 42.37 7.58 -2.50
N SER A 819 42.11 7.30 -1.21
CA SER A 819 42.95 7.84 -0.12
C SER A 819 44.41 7.37 -0.27
N TYR A 820 44.61 6.09 -0.56
CA TYR A 820 45.95 5.53 -0.80
C TYR A 820 46.66 6.18 -1.98
N GLY A 821 46.02 6.27 -3.14
CA GLY A 821 46.58 6.90 -4.33
C GLY A 821 46.93 8.38 -4.13
N ARG A 822 46.06 9.14 -3.46
CA ARG A 822 46.31 10.54 -3.10
C ARG A 822 47.52 10.69 -2.19
N THR A 823 47.62 9.85 -1.15
CA THR A 823 48.75 9.92 -0.20
C THR A 823 50.07 9.50 -0.81
N LEU A 824 50.08 8.49 -1.68
CA LEU A 824 51.25 8.11 -2.50
C LEU A 824 51.75 9.32 -3.32
N SER A 825 50.84 10.03 -3.97
CA SER A 825 51.19 11.21 -4.77
C SER A 825 51.73 12.35 -3.91
N ALA A 826 51.08 12.65 -2.79
CA ALA A 826 51.43 13.78 -1.90
C ALA A 826 52.80 13.60 -1.23
N THR A 827 53.15 12.35 -0.91
CA THR A 827 54.43 12.04 -0.24
C THR A 827 55.61 11.80 -1.21
N GLY A 828 55.32 11.60 -2.49
CA GLY A 828 56.35 11.18 -3.46
C GLY A 828 56.97 9.81 -3.14
N SER A 829 56.35 9.00 -2.29
CA SER A 829 56.89 7.72 -1.79
C SER A 829 56.92 6.61 -2.86
N ALA A 830 56.21 6.81 -3.97
CA ALA A 830 56.17 5.89 -5.07
C ALA A 830 56.21 6.62 -6.43
N PRO A 831 56.54 5.94 -7.53
CA PRO A 831 56.44 6.53 -8.85
C PRO A 831 55.00 7.02 -9.14
N ARG A 832 54.86 8.20 -9.80
CA ARG A 832 53.55 8.77 -10.16
C ARG A 832 52.58 7.78 -10.82
N ARG A 833 53.11 6.83 -11.60
CA ARG A 833 52.33 5.76 -12.27
C ARG A 833 51.61 4.85 -11.27
N GLU A 834 52.14 4.67 -10.07
CA GLU A 834 51.55 3.79 -9.07
C GLU A 834 50.39 4.51 -8.34
N ALA A 835 50.59 5.77 -7.96
CA ALA A 835 49.52 6.63 -7.46
C ALA A 835 48.36 6.72 -8.47
N ALA A 836 48.70 6.93 -9.76
CA ALA A 836 47.76 6.97 -10.85
C ALA A 836 46.99 5.66 -11.04
N LYS A 837 47.61 4.52 -10.85
CA LYS A 837 46.97 3.18 -10.94
C LYS A 837 45.85 3.07 -9.89
N TRP A 838 46.12 3.40 -8.64
CA TRP A 838 45.14 3.31 -7.56
C TRP A 838 43.98 4.30 -7.75
N LEU A 839 44.29 5.55 -8.14
CA LEU A 839 43.24 6.53 -8.44
C LEU A 839 42.38 6.13 -9.63
N THR A 840 42.96 5.55 -10.68
CA THR A 840 42.20 5.02 -11.83
C THR A 840 41.30 3.84 -11.43
N THR A 841 41.79 2.96 -10.55
CA THR A 841 41.00 1.83 -10.04
C THR A 841 39.81 2.36 -9.23
N ALA A 842 40.04 3.31 -8.32
CA ALA A 842 38.98 3.96 -7.53
C ALA A 842 37.97 4.68 -8.42
N HIS A 843 38.46 5.45 -9.41
CA HIS A 843 37.58 6.13 -10.39
C HIS A 843 36.69 5.16 -11.16
N GLY A 844 37.22 4.02 -11.61
CA GLY A 844 36.45 2.98 -12.29
C GLY A 844 35.35 2.39 -11.40
N ARG A 845 35.64 2.14 -10.10
CA ARG A 845 34.64 1.65 -9.14
C ARG A 845 33.55 2.68 -8.88
N PHE A 846 33.91 3.97 -8.68
CA PHE A 846 32.92 5.05 -8.52
C PHE A 846 32.05 5.21 -9.78
N GLY A 847 32.66 5.05 -10.96
CA GLY A 847 31.92 5.07 -12.22
C GLY A 847 30.94 3.91 -12.36
N ALA A 848 31.35 2.70 -11.98
CA ALA A 848 30.48 1.52 -11.98
C ALA A 848 29.25 1.68 -11.05
N LEU A 849 29.42 2.36 -9.91
CA LEU A 849 28.35 2.67 -8.96
C LEU A 849 27.51 3.89 -9.41
N ARG A 850 27.97 4.66 -10.39
CA ARG A 850 27.47 6.00 -10.71
C ARG A 850 27.50 6.93 -9.48
N ALA A 851 28.56 6.83 -8.71
CA ALA A 851 28.77 7.60 -7.50
C ALA A 851 29.36 8.99 -7.87
N ASP A 852 28.58 9.81 -8.56
CA ASP A 852 29.01 11.05 -9.20
C ASP A 852 29.76 12.02 -8.26
N PRO A 853 29.36 12.25 -7.00
CA PRO A 853 30.09 13.12 -6.11
C PRO A 853 31.51 12.62 -5.81
N PHE A 854 31.65 11.31 -5.65
CA PHE A 854 32.92 10.65 -5.37
C PHE A 854 33.78 10.58 -6.63
N LEU A 855 33.14 10.28 -7.78
CA LEU A 855 33.77 10.23 -9.09
C LEU A 855 34.43 11.56 -9.44
N ARG A 856 33.72 12.68 -9.26
CA ARG A 856 34.26 14.05 -9.50
C ARG A 856 35.45 14.38 -8.59
N ARG A 857 35.40 14.00 -7.31
CA ARG A 857 36.55 14.22 -6.39
C ARG A 857 37.75 13.38 -6.80
N CYS A 858 37.54 12.13 -7.18
CA CYS A 858 38.62 11.26 -7.65
C CYS A 858 39.22 11.74 -8.98
N ALA A 859 38.41 12.26 -9.90
CA ALA A 859 38.87 12.88 -11.14
C ALA A 859 39.77 14.12 -10.88
N ALA A 860 39.47 14.94 -9.86
CA ALA A 860 40.32 16.04 -9.45
C ALA A 860 41.69 15.55 -8.91
N ASP A 861 41.71 14.46 -8.11
CA ASP A 861 42.92 13.83 -7.62
C ASP A 861 43.77 13.26 -8.78
N LEU A 862 43.13 12.63 -9.81
CA LEU A 862 43.82 12.16 -11.03
C LEU A 862 44.47 13.33 -11.80
N SER A 863 43.77 14.42 -11.94
CA SER A 863 44.26 15.64 -12.61
C SER A 863 45.46 16.21 -11.88
N ALA A 864 45.50 16.17 -10.56
CA ALA A 864 46.62 16.64 -9.73
C ALA A 864 47.89 15.76 -9.93
N VAL A 865 47.74 14.50 -10.34
CA VAL A 865 48.85 13.58 -10.64
C VAL A 865 49.39 13.78 -12.09
N GLY A 866 48.73 14.67 -12.89
CA GLY A 866 49.12 14.98 -14.26
C GLY A 866 48.59 13.98 -15.31
N LEU A 867 47.65 13.15 -14.92
CA LEU A 867 46.79 12.42 -15.86
C LEU A 867 45.57 13.33 -16.02
N GLY A 868 45.33 13.84 -17.25
CA GLY A 868 44.03 14.37 -17.58
C GLY A 868 43.01 13.36 -17.06
N ALA A 869 41.95 13.80 -16.37
CA ALA A 869 40.84 12.90 -16.09
C ALA A 869 40.64 12.10 -17.40
N PRO A 870 40.55 10.77 -17.34
CA PRO A 870 40.26 9.97 -18.53
C PRO A 870 39.11 10.73 -19.17
N ALA A 871 39.35 11.27 -20.39
CA ALA A 871 38.40 12.13 -21.04
C ALA A 871 37.06 11.52 -20.74
N GLU A 872 36.11 12.33 -20.27
CA GLU A 872 34.71 11.92 -20.32
C GLU A 872 34.44 11.49 -21.76
N GLY A 873 35.01 10.41 -22.14
CA GLY A 873 34.62 9.55 -23.23
C GLY A 873 33.39 8.90 -22.65
N LEU A 874 32.39 9.76 -22.52
CA LEU A 874 31.36 9.83 -23.49
C LEU A 874 31.17 8.51 -24.23
N ASP A 875 30.93 7.47 -23.53
CA ASP A 875 29.68 6.81 -23.70
C ASP A 875 28.66 7.69 -22.95
N ARG A 876 28.11 8.71 -23.59
CA ARG A 876 26.75 9.15 -23.40
C ARG A 876 25.88 7.96 -23.80
N ARG A 877 25.96 6.87 -23.02
CA ARG A 877 24.88 5.93 -22.98
C ARG A 877 23.67 6.75 -22.59
N PRO A 878 22.63 6.77 -23.40
CA PRO A 878 21.45 7.55 -23.10
C PRO A 878 21.01 7.20 -21.70
N VAL A 879 20.80 8.21 -20.87
CA VAL A 879 20.51 8.05 -19.45
C VAL A 879 19.18 7.30 -19.36
N LEU A 880 19.26 6.04 -18.92
CA LEU A 880 18.06 5.32 -18.54
C LEU A 880 17.48 6.00 -17.30
N THR A 881 16.17 6.18 -17.27
CA THR A 881 15.50 6.64 -16.05
C THR A 881 15.66 5.59 -14.96
N GLU A 882 15.50 5.97 -13.69
CA GLU A 882 15.58 5.07 -12.54
C GLU A 882 14.74 3.80 -12.72
N ARG A 883 13.51 3.94 -13.24
CA ARG A 883 12.62 2.81 -13.53
C ARG A 883 13.12 1.93 -14.68
N GLU A 884 13.58 2.53 -15.77
CA GLU A 884 14.18 1.80 -16.87
C GLU A 884 15.40 1.01 -16.40
N LEU A 885 16.17 1.56 -15.49
CA LEU A 885 17.34 0.94 -14.95
C LEU A 885 16.99 -0.26 -14.07
N SER A 886 16.01 -0.12 -13.18
CA SER A 886 15.49 -1.22 -12.35
C SER A 886 15.01 -2.38 -13.22
N VAL A 887 14.25 -2.09 -14.26
CA VAL A 887 13.81 -3.09 -15.24
C VAL A 887 15.01 -3.73 -15.94
N ALA A 888 15.97 -2.92 -16.40
CA ALA A 888 17.14 -3.40 -17.12
C ALA A 888 17.99 -4.36 -16.27
N HIS A 889 18.18 -4.07 -14.97
CA HIS A 889 18.95 -4.95 -14.07
C HIS A 889 18.25 -6.29 -13.81
N LEU A 890 16.96 -6.30 -13.54
CA LEU A 890 16.19 -7.53 -13.33
C LEU A 890 16.24 -8.43 -14.58
N ILE A 891 16.07 -7.82 -15.75
CA ILE A 891 16.08 -8.53 -17.02
C ILE A 891 17.51 -9.03 -17.38
N ALA A 892 18.54 -8.23 -17.13
CA ALA A 892 19.93 -8.62 -17.29
C ALA A 892 20.32 -9.73 -16.30
N GLY A 893 19.80 -9.71 -15.08
CA GLY A 893 19.94 -10.75 -14.06
C GLY A 893 19.19 -12.06 -14.37
N GLY A 894 18.53 -12.16 -15.52
CA GLY A 894 17.88 -13.40 -16.00
C GLY A 894 16.40 -13.52 -15.67
N ARG A 895 15.78 -12.54 -15.00
CA ARG A 895 14.35 -12.55 -14.67
C ARG A 895 13.51 -12.44 -15.94
N THR A 896 12.46 -13.24 -16.06
CA THR A 896 11.44 -13.06 -17.11
C THR A 896 10.73 -11.73 -16.96
N ASN A 897 10.07 -11.24 -18.01
CA ASN A 897 9.29 -10.01 -17.90
C ASN A 897 8.18 -10.14 -16.83
N GLN A 898 7.61 -11.34 -16.69
CA GLN A 898 6.57 -11.62 -15.69
C GLN A 898 7.14 -11.59 -14.25
N GLU A 899 8.33 -12.17 -14.04
CA GLU A 899 9.00 -12.11 -12.73
C GLU A 899 9.45 -10.69 -12.40
N ALA A 900 9.98 -9.94 -13.38
CA ALA A 900 10.35 -8.54 -13.21
C ALA A 900 9.12 -7.67 -12.91
N ALA A 901 8.00 -7.93 -13.58
CA ALA A 901 6.73 -7.25 -13.32
C ALA A 901 6.23 -7.51 -11.89
N ALA A 902 6.26 -8.77 -11.45
CA ALA A 902 5.91 -9.14 -10.08
C ALA A 902 6.86 -8.52 -9.05
N GLU A 903 8.14 -8.46 -9.36
CA GLU A 903 9.17 -7.94 -8.46
C GLU A 903 9.08 -6.43 -8.28
N LEU A 904 8.74 -5.69 -9.33
CA LEU A 904 8.60 -4.23 -9.32
C LEU A 904 7.16 -3.76 -9.00
N TYR A 905 6.23 -4.69 -8.78
CA TYR A 905 4.80 -4.39 -8.62
C TYR A 905 4.26 -3.51 -9.75
N VAL A 906 4.60 -3.86 -10.98
CA VAL A 906 4.09 -3.21 -12.19
C VAL A 906 3.48 -4.26 -13.12
N SER A 907 2.78 -3.81 -14.17
CA SER A 907 2.26 -4.75 -15.15
C SER A 907 3.37 -5.29 -16.07
N HIS A 908 3.14 -6.46 -16.65
CA HIS A 908 4.03 -7.01 -17.67
C HIS A 908 4.24 -6.05 -18.85
N LYS A 909 3.18 -5.31 -19.22
CA LYS A 909 3.20 -4.32 -20.29
C LYS A 909 4.06 -3.10 -19.96
N THR A 910 4.07 -2.68 -18.71
CA THR A 910 5.00 -1.65 -18.21
C THR A 910 6.46 -2.09 -18.38
N ILE A 911 6.77 -3.36 -18.11
CA ILE A 911 8.11 -3.93 -18.34
C ILE A 911 8.47 -3.91 -19.81
N GLU A 912 7.57 -4.36 -20.71
CA GLU A 912 7.82 -4.34 -22.15
C GLU A 912 8.05 -2.92 -22.68
N TYR A 913 7.26 -1.95 -22.23
CA TYR A 913 7.43 -0.55 -22.59
C TYR A 913 8.81 -0.03 -22.17
N HIS A 914 9.20 -0.27 -20.92
CA HIS A 914 10.52 0.12 -20.43
C HIS A 914 11.62 -0.59 -21.22
N LEU A 915 11.50 -1.89 -21.51
CA LEU A 915 12.47 -2.61 -22.32
C LEU A 915 12.60 -2.05 -23.74
N SER A 916 11.49 -1.70 -24.38
CA SER A 916 11.51 -1.05 -25.69
C SER A 916 12.29 0.28 -25.66
N ASN A 917 12.00 1.10 -24.63
CA ASN A 917 12.71 2.37 -24.44
C ASN A 917 14.20 2.15 -24.09
N ILE A 918 14.50 1.18 -23.23
CA ILE A 918 15.85 0.77 -22.85
C ILE A 918 16.63 0.33 -24.08
N TYR A 919 16.06 -0.54 -24.89
CA TYR A 919 16.70 -1.03 -26.13
C TYR A 919 16.97 0.10 -27.11
N THR A 920 16.01 0.99 -27.30
CA THR A 920 16.16 2.18 -28.13
C THR A 920 17.25 3.11 -27.58
N LYS A 921 17.24 3.38 -26.28
CA LYS A 921 18.22 4.26 -25.61
C LYS A 921 19.62 3.67 -25.61
N LEU A 922 19.77 2.36 -25.43
CA LEU A 922 21.07 1.67 -25.40
C LEU A 922 21.55 1.26 -26.79
N GLY A 923 20.74 1.44 -27.84
CA GLY A 923 21.09 1.03 -29.22
C GLY A 923 21.23 -0.48 -29.38
N ILE A 924 20.52 -1.28 -28.55
CA ILE A 924 20.55 -2.76 -28.56
C ILE A 924 19.24 -3.30 -29.10
N SER A 925 19.25 -4.54 -29.58
CA SER A 925 18.09 -5.18 -30.19
C SER A 925 17.66 -6.47 -29.50
N SER A 926 18.37 -6.88 -28.45
CA SER A 926 18.07 -8.14 -27.77
C SER A 926 18.38 -8.13 -26.30
N ARG A 927 17.63 -8.94 -25.54
CA ARG A 927 17.82 -9.19 -24.11
C ARG A 927 19.26 -9.66 -23.77
N ARG A 928 19.89 -10.42 -24.66
CA ARG A 928 21.25 -10.92 -24.45
C ARG A 928 22.25 -9.76 -24.41
N GLN A 929 22.08 -8.77 -25.29
CA GLN A 929 22.93 -7.59 -25.35
C GLN A 929 22.75 -6.67 -24.15
N LEU A 930 21.61 -6.75 -23.47
CA LEU A 930 21.32 -5.94 -22.29
C LEU A 930 22.27 -6.25 -21.12
N GLY A 931 22.56 -7.54 -20.86
CA GLY A 931 23.51 -7.96 -19.84
C GLY A 931 24.95 -7.45 -20.13
N GLU A 932 25.35 -7.52 -21.38
CA GLU A 932 26.66 -7.01 -21.84
C GLU A 932 26.71 -5.48 -21.73
N ALA A 933 25.64 -4.78 -22.11
CA ALA A 933 25.54 -3.33 -22.07
C ALA A 933 25.56 -2.77 -20.65
N LEU A 934 25.07 -3.52 -19.67
CA LEU A 934 25.03 -3.15 -18.25
C LEU A 934 26.23 -3.67 -17.44
N GLY A 935 27.11 -4.50 -18.04
CA GLY A 935 28.26 -5.07 -17.34
C GLY A 935 27.89 -6.15 -16.31
N VAL A 936 26.68 -6.71 -16.38
CA VAL A 936 26.22 -7.77 -15.48
C VAL A 936 26.82 -9.10 -15.91
N ARG A 937 27.75 -9.67 -15.12
CA ARG A 937 28.19 -11.06 -15.30
C ARG A 937 27.05 -11.99 -14.89
N ARG A 938 26.68 -12.91 -15.78
CA ARG A 938 25.79 -14.02 -15.42
C ARG A 938 26.45 -14.84 -14.32
N ALA A 939 25.72 -15.05 -13.21
CA ALA A 939 26.05 -16.05 -12.21
C ALA A 939 25.85 -17.45 -12.78
#